data_d8644da164b881f2f4834237a6058f3b
#
_entry.id   d8644da164b881f2f4834237a6058f3b
#
_cell.length_a   1.000
_cell.length_b   1.000
_cell.length_c   1.000
_cell.angle_alpha   90.00
_cell.angle_beta   90.00
_cell.angle_gamma   90.00
#
_symmetry.space_group_name_H-M   'P 1'
#
loop_
_entity.id
_entity.type
_entity.pdbx_description
1 polymer ?
#
loop_
_entity_poly.entity_id
_entity_poly.type
_entity_poly.pdbx_seq_one_letter_code
_entity_poly.pdbx_strand_id
1 'polypeptide(L)'
;MALASVSFIACASAVQAQATAAPSAITASKAISVPAGSLETGILKLGRQADLRLLYPSALTSGKVTKGVEGRLATEAAVAQLLDGTGLRFRIVSATTVQIFDPADATITTGAVVRDGATQLEKITATGERTGAEGILETDGYVAKSARIATKTDTPVMQTPQSMSVISQKQLQDLKPQNLMEALNYTPGARVGQYGAEPRFDAFKVRGIDLTLTGIFRDGMRQIASPNGLFRLEPYGVEAIATLRGPAASIYGASSSGGIVDIVSKRPTSDPLREVEVQYGSFGRVQGAFDVSGPLDDEGTMLYRMTGLARDGRTEIEAVKDDRLFIAPAFTWQPDEGTKFTLLGEYMDSTTGGTWGYLNRYGPDGKSIGAIPTYGGDARFNDFTQKQARIGYELEHELTDSVTLFHKLRYSDISTRQEWVFAKYPGLTVEDNSGLASDTYLKFDFDTGAAAHQLIAGIDYSYMKYTSQQGSGPDLFTDDFTYVPKLTSTQKQSQSGIGIYIQDQIEYEAWRLTAGLRHDWVDNKYSVDGRRFNRDDSETTARAALGYVLPNGMMPYVSYGTAFVSNPGVILNLGGTDTPAMPTLGKQWEAGVKYEIPGQNATITAAVFNIDQENATVYETSSGLNLLRQLDLKSRGFELEGTASLDNGWNFIASYSYNDVEITKLTSETLGNQLNSSPYHMFSLWADYEVQSGPLEGLGVGAGVRYVGSSFGDNVHTPVLNNQARTFVDASVRYDLGAANPNFEGVRLQLNATNLFNEVEQLCTTGFCYFDEGRKVVASLRYRF
;
A
#
# COMPACT_ATOMS: atom_id res chain seq x y z
N MET A 1 -18.83 -25.51 -32.12
CA MET A 1 -20.21 -25.27 -32.59
C MET A 1 -21.12 -25.31 -31.39
N ALA A 2 -21.61 -24.18 -30.96
CA ALA A 2 -22.84 -23.78 -30.29
C ALA A 2 -22.53 -22.53 -29.42
N LEU A 3 -22.81 -21.37 -29.97
CA LEU A 3 -22.93 -20.10 -29.25
C LEU A 3 -24.23 -20.15 -28.41
N ALA A 4 -24.10 -19.85 -27.11
CA ALA A 4 -25.26 -19.50 -26.30
C ALA A 4 -25.17 -17.99 -25.99
N SER A 5 -26.00 -17.25 -26.75
CA SER A 5 -26.30 -15.84 -26.56
C SER A 5 -27.23 -15.67 -25.35
N VAL A 6 -26.81 -14.96 -24.33
CA VAL A 6 -27.67 -14.51 -23.22
C VAL A 6 -28.11 -13.07 -23.54
N SER A 7 -29.36 -12.94 -23.92
CA SER A 7 -30.05 -11.66 -24.10
C SER A 7 -30.46 -11.08 -22.76
N PHE A 8 -29.94 -9.90 -22.38
CA PHE A 8 -30.52 -9.09 -21.34
C PHE A 8 -31.79 -8.37 -21.83
N ILE A 9 -32.94 -8.78 -21.33
CA ILE A 9 -34.21 -8.07 -21.51
C ILE A 9 -34.28 -6.96 -20.47
N ALA A 10 -34.26 -5.72 -20.95
CA ALA A 10 -34.52 -4.54 -20.15
C ALA A 10 -36.05 -4.42 -19.98
N CYS A 11 -36.57 -4.64 -18.78
CA CYS A 11 -37.92 -4.23 -18.37
C CYS A 11 -37.87 -2.81 -17.84
N ALA A 12 -38.18 -1.83 -18.66
CA ALA A 12 -38.50 -0.48 -18.22
C ALA A 12 -39.97 -0.46 -17.77
N SER A 13 -40.23 -0.49 -16.47
CA SER A 13 -41.51 -0.17 -15.87
C SER A 13 -41.46 1.23 -15.31
N ALA A 14 -42.10 2.19 -15.98
CA ALA A 14 -42.30 3.52 -15.49
C ALA A 14 -43.32 3.47 -14.33
N VAL A 15 -42.84 3.62 -13.09
CA VAL A 15 -43.68 3.94 -11.95
C VAL A 15 -43.52 5.42 -11.68
N GLN A 16 -44.53 6.21 -12.05
CA GLN A 16 -44.70 7.57 -11.51
C GLN A 16 -45.07 7.47 -10.05
N ALA A 17 -44.08 7.58 -9.18
CA ALA A 17 -44.29 7.87 -7.76
C ALA A 17 -44.23 9.39 -7.54
N GLN A 18 -45.31 9.98 -7.15
CA GLN A 18 -45.35 11.33 -6.57
C GLN A 18 -44.47 11.30 -5.32
N ALA A 19 -43.29 11.92 -5.39
CA ALA A 19 -42.44 12.15 -4.25
C ALA A 19 -43.10 13.21 -3.35
N THR A 20 -43.71 12.81 -2.25
CA THR A 20 -43.87 13.68 -1.11
C THR A 20 -42.50 13.87 -0.51
N ALA A 21 -41.91 15.06 -0.71
CA ALA A 21 -40.67 15.45 -0.09
C ALA A 21 -40.77 15.31 1.43
N ALA A 22 -39.96 14.46 2.02
CA ALA A 22 -39.76 14.45 3.47
C ALA A 22 -39.20 15.82 3.88
N PRO A 23 -39.67 16.43 4.97
CA PRO A 23 -39.14 17.71 5.43
C PRO A 23 -37.65 17.53 5.74
N SER A 24 -36.80 18.37 5.16
CA SER A 24 -35.36 18.40 5.49
C SER A 24 -35.18 18.63 6.99
N ALA A 25 -34.17 18.05 7.62
CA ALA A 25 -33.92 18.17 9.07
C ALA A 25 -33.88 19.64 9.56
N ILE A 26 -33.53 20.57 8.67
CA ILE A 26 -33.45 22.02 8.92
C ILE A 26 -34.84 22.68 9.07
N THR A 27 -35.87 22.16 8.43
CA THR A 27 -37.24 22.68 8.57
C THR A 27 -38.06 22.00 9.69
N ALA A 28 -37.55 20.94 10.28
CA ALA A 28 -38.20 20.24 11.38
C ALA A 28 -38.18 21.10 12.67
N SER A 29 -39.34 21.26 13.32
CA SER A 29 -39.45 21.99 14.59
C SER A 29 -39.01 21.11 15.75
N LYS A 30 -37.93 21.46 16.44
CA LYS A 30 -37.36 20.76 17.59
C LYS A 30 -37.50 21.59 18.87
N ALA A 31 -37.60 20.93 20.02
CA ALA A 31 -37.56 21.61 21.32
C ALA A 31 -36.09 21.95 21.62
N ILE A 32 -35.79 23.23 21.73
CA ILE A 32 -34.44 23.74 21.93
C ILE A 32 -34.39 24.58 23.20
N SER A 33 -33.40 24.35 24.04
CA SER A 33 -33.15 25.13 25.25
C SER A 33 -31.63 25.34 25.41
N VAL A 34 -31.16 26.49 24.94
CA VAL A 34 -29.79 26.96 25.05
C VAL A 34 -29.76 28.23 25.90
N PRO A 35 -29.18 28.22 27.11
CA PRO A 35 -29.15 29.40 27.97
C PRO A 35 -28.28 30.51 27.41
N ALA A 36 -28.51 31.75 27.85
CA ALA A 36 -27.61 32.87 27.56
C ALA A 36 -26.22 32.61 28.18
N GLY A 37 -25.15 32.99 27.45
CA GLY A 37 -23.77 32.79 27.89
C GLY A 37 -22.76 32.84 26.73
N SER A 38 -21.63 32.11 26.83
CA SER A 38 -20.65 32.02 25.76
C SER A 38 -21.29 31.51 24.48
N LEU A 39 -21.01 32.20 23.35
CA LEU A 39 -21.54 31.82 22.04
C LEU A 39 -21.05 30.43 21.63
N GLU A 40 -19.81 30.09 21.91
CA GLU A 40 -19.21 28.79 21.61
C GLU A 40 -19.97 27.65 22.31
N THR A 41 -20.21 27.79 23.64
CA THR A 41 -21.01 26.81 24.39
C THR A 41 -22.46 26.73 23.88
N GLY A 42 -23.01 27.87 23.43
CA GLY A 42 -24.36 27.93 22.87
C GLY A 42 -24.44 27.18 21.54
N ILE A 43 -23.46 27.34 20.66
CA ILE A 43 -23.37 26.65 19.36
C ILE A 43 -23.25 25.13 19.55
N LEU A 44 -22.40 24.67 20.45
CA LEU A 44 -22.22 23.24 20.73
C LEU A 44 -23.52 22.60 21.29
N LYS A 45 -24.24 23.30 22.19
CA LYS A 45 -25.51 22.82 22.71
C LYS A 45 -26.61 22.79 21.65
N LEU A 46 -26.69 23.81 20.80
CA LEU A 46 -27.65 23.87 19.70
C LEU A 46 -27.40 22.75 18.71
N GLY A 47 -26.11 22.52 18.33
CA GLY A 47 -25.71 21.45 17.41
C GLY A 47 -26.21 20.07 17.87
N ARG A 48 -25.99 19.74 19.16
CA ARG A 48 -26.47 18.48 19.75
C ARG A 48 -27.99 18.36 19.82
N GLN A 49 -28.71 19.44 20.21
CA GLN A 49 -30.17 19.42 20.35
C GLN A 49 -30.89 19.43 18.99
N ALA A 50 -30.32 20.11 18.01
CA ALA A 50 -30.89 20.23 16.67
C ALA A 50 -30.39 19.15 15.71
N ASP A 51 -29.40 18.34 16.10
CA ASP A 51 -28.72 17.34 15.25
C ASP A 51 -28.12 17.99 14.01
N LEU A 52 -27.33 19.06 14.25
CA LEU A 52 -26.67 19.84 13.23
C LEU A 52 -25.16 19.80 13.40
N ARG A 53 -24.46 19.70 12.29
CA ARG A 53 -23.03 20.05 12.18
C ARG A 53 -22.91 21.55 11.94
N LEU A 54 -22.31 22.27 12.91
CA LEU A 54 -22.09 23.70 12.82
C LEU A 54 -20.62 23.95 12.53
N LEU A 55 -20.30 24.44 11.32
CA LEU A 55 -18.94 24.71 10.84
C LEU A 55 -18.63 26.19 11.10
N TYR A 56 -17.57 26.46 11.86
CA TYR A 56 -17.09 27.81 12.14
C TYR A 56 -15.64 27.79 12.64
N PRO A 57 -14.79 28.76 12.28
CA PRO A 57 -13.49 28.97 12.91
C PRO A 57 -13.69 29.37 14.39
N SER A 58 -12.96 28.76 15.33
CA SER A 58 -13.07 29.04 16.77
C SER A 58 -12.79 30.51 17.11
N ALA A 59 -11.93 31.19 16.35
CA ALA A 59 -11.67 32.61 16.49
C ALA A 59 -12.92 33.49 16.32
N LEU A 60 -13.93 33.08 15.54
CA LEU A 60 -15.16 33.85 15.33
C LEU A 60 -16.07 33.87 16.57
N THR A 61 -15.98 32.89 17.42
CA THR A 61 -16.85 32.73 18.62
C THR A 61 -16.16 33.20 19.90
N SER A 62 -14.84 33.35 19.87
CA SER A 62 -14.03 33.77 21.01
C SER A 62 -14.46 35.13 21.57
N GLY A 63 -14.76 35.17 22.86
CA GLY A 63 -15.21 36.38 23.56
C GLY A 63 -16.64 36.87 23.21
N LYS A 64 -17.37 36.21 22.29
CA LYS A 64 -18.76 36.54 21.96
C LYS A 64 -19.76 35.85 22.90
N VAL A 65 -20.88 36.52 23.15
CA VAL A 65 -21.95 36.00 23.98
C VAL A 65 -23.26 35.90 23.19
N THR A 66 -24.06 34.90 23.49
CA THR A 66 -25.42 34.73 22.95
C THR A 66 -26.48 35.04 24.02
N LYS A 67 -27.65 35.55 23.58
CA LYS A 67 -28.81 35.72 24.43
C LYS A 67 -29.51 34.41 24.77
N GLY A 68 -29.07 33.29 24.17
CA GLY A 68 -29.71 31.98 24.30
C GLY A 68 -30.88 31.78 23.34
N VAL A 69 -31.39 30.55 23.31
CA VAL A 69 -32.55 30.12 22.49
C VAL A 69 -33.40 29.23 23.32
N GLU A 70 -34.72 29.52 23.42
CA GLU A 70 -35.66 28.67 24.13
C GLU A 70 -37.00 28.56 23.37
N GLY A 71 -37.48 27.33 23.20
CA GLY A 71 -38.78 27.10 22.59
C GLY A 71 -38.79 25.97 21.57
N ARG A 72 -39.93 25.74 20.98
CA ARG A 72 -40.08 24.81 19.87
C ARG A 72 -39.94 25.57 18.55
N LEU A 73 -38.77 25.51 17.97
CA LEU A 73 -38.39 26.32 16.81
C LEU A 73 -37.95 25.42 15.65
N ALA A 74 -38.18 25.92 14.43
CA ALA A 74 -37.48 25.35 13.28
C ALA A 74 -35.96 25.55 13.46
N THR A 75 -35.18 24.60 13.04
CA THR A 75 -33.73 24.57 13.27
C THR A 75 -33.04 25.84 12.72
N GLU A 76 -33.45 26.33 11.56
CA GLU A 76 -32.95 27.57 10.94
C GLU A 76 -33.26 28.81 11.82
N ALA A 77 -34.46 28.91 12.35
CA ALA A 77 -34.85 29.99 13.25
C ALA A 77 -34.07 29.96 14.58
N ALA A 78 -33.75 28.75 15.08
CA ALA A 78 -32.94 28.58 16.27
C ALA A 78 -31.50 29.03 16.07
N VAL A 79 -30.89 28.73 14.92
CA VAL A 79 -29.52 29.20 14.56
C VAL A 79 -29.54 30.74 14.43
N ALA A 80 -30.53 31.31 13.72
CA ALA A 80 -30.67 32.76 13.57
C ALA A 80 -30.77 33.47 14.93
N GLN A 81 -31.61 32.93 15.85
CA GLN A 81 -31.80 33.50 17.19
C GLN A 81 -30.54 33.37 18.06
N LEU A 82 -29.79 32.25 17.94
CA LEU A 82 -28.54 32.05 18.68
C LEU A 82 -27.46 33.08 18.28
N LEU A 83 -27.42 33.46 16.99
CA LEU A 83 -26.44 34.40 16.44
C LEU A 83 -26.91 35.88 16.55
N ASP A 84 -28.14 36.13 17.00
CA ASP A 84 -28.65 37.52 17.09
C ASP A 84 -27.82 38.38 18.04
N GLY A 85 -27.35 39.54 17.49
CA GLY A 85 -26.49 40.48 18.22
C GLY A 85 -25.01 40.13 18.24
N THR A 86 -24.59 39.01 17.65
CA THR A 86 -23.15 38.61 17.60
C THR A 86 -22.39 39.19 16.41
N GLY A 87 -23.09 39.72 15.39
CA GLY A 87 -22.53 40.16 14.13
C GLY A 87 -22.28 39.06 13.13
N LEU A 88 -22.42 37.79 13.54
CA LEU A 88 -22.18 36.65 12.65
C LEU A 88 -23.41 36.32 11.83
N ARG A 89 -23.22 35.70 10.68
CA ARG A 89 -24.26 35.14 9.82
C ARG A 89 -24.04 33.66 9.59
N PHE A 90 -25.05 32.99 9.05
CA PHE A 90 -24.94 31.58 8.70
C PHE A 90 -25.48 31.33 7.30
N ARG A 91 -25.02 30.21 6.69
CA ARG A 91 -25.59 29.67 5.46
C ARG A 91 -25.80 28.14 5.62
N ILE A 92 -26.83 27.62 4.99
CA ILE A 92 -27.12 26.21 4.95
C ILE A 92 -26.26 25.57 3.86
N VAL A 93 -25.41 24.61 4.25
CA VAL A 93 -24.51 23.88 3.33
C VAL A 93 -25.14 22.56 2.90
N SER A 94 -25.86 21.87 3.81
CA SER A 94 -26.62 20.65 3.53
C SER A 94 -27.81 20.53 4.47
N ALA A 95 -28.61 19.46 4.33
CA ALA A 95 -29.78 19.18 5.19
C ALA A 95 -29.42 19.10 6.68
N THR A 96 -28.18 18.84 7.05
CA THR A 96 -27.71 18.69 8.44
C THR A 96 -26.51 19.58 8.78
N THR A 97 -26.00 20.41 7.85
CA THR A 97 -24.78 21.20 8.03
C THR A 97 -25.04 22.68 7.80
N VAL A 98 -24.64 23.52 8.76
CA VAL A 98 -24.77 24.97 8.72
C VAL A 98 -23.40 25.60 8.98
N GLN A 99 -22.96 26.51 8.11
CA GLN A 99 -21.72 27.28 8.27
C GLN A 99 -22.03 28.65 8.88
N ILE A 100 -21.27 29.05 9.90
CA ILE A 100 -21.31 30.36 10.53
C ILE A 100 -20.08 31.16 10.07
N PHE A 101 -20.27 32.45 9.68
CA PHE A 101 -19.23 33.31 9.17
C PHE A 101 -19.42 34.78 9.58
N ASP A 102 -18.34 35.58 9.54
CA ASP A 102 -18.41 37.02 9.72
C ASP A 102 -18.67 37.72 8.37
N PRO A 103 -19.74 38.46 8.20
CA PRO A 103 -20.01 39.18 6.94
C PRO A 103 -18.99 40.31 6.63
N ALA A 104 -18.14 40.69 7.59
CA ALA A 104 -17.07 41.68 7.39
C ALA A 104 -15.79 41.06 6.78
N ASP A 105 -15.59 39.74 6.88
CA ASP A 105 -14.54 39.00 6.19
C ASP A 105 -14.94 38.77 4.71
N ALA A 106 -14.99 39.85 3.96
CA ALA A 106 -15.46 39.87 2.59
C ALA A 106 -14.40 39.40 1.57
N THR A 107 -13.93 38.17 1.74
CA THR A 107 -13.16 37.44 0.71
C THR A 107 -13.84 36.13 0.28
N ILE A 108 -15.13 35.98 0.57
CA ILE A 108 -15.93 34.89 0.00
C ILE A 108 -16.93 35.49 -0.97
N THR A 109 -16.55 35.58 -2.23
CA THR A 109 -17.38 36.10 -3.33
C THR A 109 -18.62 35.21 -3.48
N THR A 110 -19.76 35.80 -3.21
CA THR A 110 -21.08 35.28 -3.58
C THR A 110 -21.24 35.37 -5.09
N GLY A 111 -21.75 34.30 -5.68
CA GLY A 111 -22.55 34.55 -6.87
C GLY A 111 -22.38 33.59 -8.02
N ALA A 112 -23.20 32.58 -8.05
CA ALA A 112 -23.64 32.01 -9.31
C ALA A 112 -24.54 33.03 -10.02
N VAL A 113 -23.99 33.80 -10.95
CA VAL A 113 -24.77 34.49 -11.98
C VAL A 113 -24.79 33.56 -13.19
N VAL A 114 -25.91 32.88 -13.40
CA VAL A 114 -26.20 32.14 -14.61
C VAL A 114 -26.22 33.13 -15.77
N ARG A 115 -25.23 33.09 -16.64
CA ARG A 115 -25.28 33.56 -18.02
C ARG A 115 -24.63 32.54 -18.93
N ASP A 116 -25.48 31.96 -19.74
CA ASP A 116 -25.20 31.19 -20.97
C ASP A 116 -23.84 30.47 -21.12
N GLY A 117 -23.84 29.18 -20.88
CA GLY A 117 -23.12 28.22 -21.72
C GLY A 117 -21.71 27.83 -21.34
N ALA A 118 -21.16 28.23 -20.18
CA ALA A 118 -19.93 27.65 -19.67
C ALA A 118 -19.92 27.71 -18.13
N THR A 119 -20.03 26.56 -17.48
CA THR A 119 -19.79 26.42 -16.04
C THR A 119 -18.28 26.46 -15.85
N GLN A 120 -17.74 27.60 -15.51
CA GLN A 120 -16.35 27.72 -15.04
C GLN A 120 -16.34 27.16 -13.62
N LEU A 121 -15.76 25.96 -13.46
CA LEU A 121 -15.47 25.41 -12.15
C LEU A 121 -14.44 26.32 -11.49
N GLU A 122 -14.79 26.86 -10.31
CA GLU A 122 -13.84 27.64 -9.51
C GLU A 122 -12.61 26.76 -9.20
N LYS A 123 -11.44 27.38 -9.32
CA LYS A 123 -10.15 26.84 -8.88
C LYS A 123 -10.32 26.30 -7.46
N ILE A 124 -10.34 24.97 -7.27
CA ILE A 124 -10.21 24.37 -5.98
C ILE A 124 -8.74 24.55 -5.59
N THR A 125 -8.45 25.71 -4.98
CA THR A 125 -7.24 25.85 -4.21
C THR A 125 -7.48 24.98 -2.98
N ALA A 126 -6.83 23.81 -2.91
CA ALA A 126 -6.80 23.01 -1.72
C ALA A 126 -5.96 23.72 -0.64
N THR A 127 -6.53 24.80 -0.08
CA THR A 127 -6.14 25.31 1.23
C THR A 127 -6.89 24.45 2.26
N GLY A 128 -6.54 23.15 2.31
CA GLY A 128 -6.87 22.34 3.45
C GLY A 128 -6.03 22.86 4.61
N GLU A 129 -6.67 23.19 5.73
CA GLU A 129 -5.97 23.25 7.01
C GLU A 129 -5.14 21.97 7.11
N ARG A 130 -3.80 22.12 7.17
CA ARG A 130 -2.88 21.02 7.44
C ARG A 130 -3.08 20.58 8.88
N THR A 131 -4.07 19.76 9.14
CA THR A 131 -4.16 19.02 10.40
C THR A 131 -3.07 17.94 10.36
N GLY A 132 -2.22 17.93 11.37
CA GLY A 132 -0.96 17.23 11.48
C GLY A 132 -0.92 15.78 10.99
N ALA A 133 0.26 15.33 10.58
CA ALA A 133 0.64 13.99 10.08
C ALA A 133 0.12 13.58 8.69
N GLU A 134 -0.77 14.32 8.06
CA GLU A 134 -1.59 13.93 6.92
C GLU A 134 -1.01 14.26 5.53
N GLY A 135 0.21 14.75 5.41
CA GLY A 135 0.74 15.22 4.14
C GLY A 135 1.28 14.14 3.18
N ILE A 136 1.13 12.84 3.43
CA ILE A 136 1.66 11.79 2.55
C ILE A 136 0.53 11.03 1.85
N LEU A 137 -0.61 10.88 2.52
CA LEU A 137 -1.77 10.15 2.06
C LEU A 137 -3.02 10.66 2.75
N GLU A 138 -3.97 11.16 1.95
CA GLU A 138 -5.30 11.50 2.43
C GLU A 138 -6.27 10.40 2.00
N THR A 139 -6.99 9.81 2.96
CA THR A 139 -7.98 8.75 2.70
C THR A 139 -9.30 9.07 3.40
N ASP A 140 -10.41 8.72 2.74
CA ASP A 140 -11.73 8.74 3.33
C ASP A 140 -12.32 7.33 3.25
N GLY A 141 -12.30 6.63 4.38
CA GLY A 141 -12.65 5.21 4.43
C GLY A 141 -11.68 4.35 3.61
N TYR A 142 -12.17 3.71 2.53
CA TYR A 142 -11.38 2.92 1.60
C TYR A 142 -10.85 3.74 0.42
N VAL A 143 -11.33 4.96 0.20
CA VAL A 143 -11.01 5.81 -0.95
C VAL A 143 -9.85 6.73 -0.62
N ALA A 144 -8.78 6.68 -1.39
CA ALA A 144 -7.68 7.63 -1.32
C ALA A 144 -8.00 8.89 -2.12
N LYS A 145 -7.84 10.05 -1.51
CA LYS A 145 -8.03 11.36 -2.14
C LYS A 145 -6.75 11.88 -2.77
N SER A 146 -5.63 11.82 -2.05
CA SER A 146 -4.31 12.22 -2.55
C SER A 146 -3.24 11.19 -2.19
N ALA A 147 -2.14 11.17 -2.92
CA ALA A 147 -0.98 10.33 -2.63
C ALA A 147 0.29 10.86 -3.28
N ARG A 148 1.39 10.89 -2.52
CA ARG A 148 2.72 11.32 -3.01
C ARG A 148 3.47 10.27 -3.84
N ILE A 149 3.02 9.01 -3.88
CA ILE A 149 3.77 7.92 -4.51
C ILE A 149 4.04 8.13 -6.01
N ALA A 150 3.15 8.78 -6.74
CA ALA A 150 3.31 8.96 -8.19
C ALA A 150 4.12 10.21 -8.57
N THR A 151 4.23 11.19 -7.67
CA THR A 151 4.69 12.54 -8.04
C THR A 151 5.62 13.18 -7.02
N LYS A 152 5.77 12.61 -5.82
CA LYS A 152 6.43 13.20 -4.63
C LYS A 152 5.76 14.49 -4.11
N THR A 153 4.58 14.82 -4.63
CA THR A 153 3.74 15.97 -4.24
C THR A 153 2.35 15.49 -3.84
N ASP A 154 1.58 16.30 -3.13
CA ASP A 154 0.22 15.99 -2.68
C ASP A 154 -0.79 16.11 -3.84
N THR A 155 -0.65 15.22 -4.85
CA THR A 155 -1.49 15.25 -6.05
C THR A 155 -2.73 14.38 -5.84
N PRO A 156 -3.94 14.87 -6.21
CA PRO A 156 -5.14 14.05 -6.17
C PRO A 156 -4.98 12.77 -7.00
N VAL A 157 -5.34 11.62 -6.39
CA VAL A 157 -5.22 10.29 -7.03
C VAL A 157 -5.95 10.28 -8.37
N MET A 158 -7.13 10.90 -8.44
CA MET A 158 -7.97 10.92 -9.64
C MET A 158 -7.46 11.87 -10.73
N GLN A 159 -6.53 12.79 -10.39
CA GLN A 159 -5.90 13.70 -11.35
C GLN A 159 -4.47 13.29 -11.73
N THR A 160 -3.98 12.18 -11.20
CA THR A 160 -2.67 11.62 -11.55
C THR A 160 -2.80 10.69 -12.75
N PRO A 161 -2.21 10.98 -13.91
CA PRO A 161 -2.39 10.20 -15.14
C PRO A 161 -1.50 8.93 -15.16
N GLN A 162 -1.70 8.05 -14.19
CA GLN A 162 -1.05 6.74 -14.04
C GLN A 162 -1.87 5.83 -13.13
N SER A 163 -1.81 4.51 -13.36
CA SER A 163 -2.46 3.51 -12.51
C SER A 163 -1.80 3.43 -11.14
N MET A 164 -2.59 3.59 -10.09
CA MET A 164 -2.16 3.47 -8.69
C MET A 164 -3.29 2.96 -7.81
N SER A 165 -2.95 2.26 -6.75
CA SER A 165 -3.87 1.78 -5.71
C SER A 165 -3.36 2.18 -4.34
N VAL A 166 -4.27 2.44 -3.41
CA VAL A 166 -3.93 2.75 -2.03
C VAL A 166 -4.75 1.86 -1.11
N ILE A 167 -4.09 1.15 -0.23
CA ILE A 167 -4.69 0.39 0.86
C ILE A 167 -4.67 1.29 2.09
N SER A 168 -5.84 1.79 2.48
CA SER A 168 -6.00 2.71 3.59
C SER A 168 -5.86 2.01 4.95
N GLN A 169 -5.66 2.78 6.02
CA GLN A 169 -5.64 2.25 7.38
C GLN A 169 -6.95 1.54 7.74
N LYS A 170 -8.10 2.06 7.27
CA LYS A 170 -9.39 1.40 7.47
C LYS A 170 -9.45 0.02 6.80
N GLN A 171 -8.93 -0.12 5.57
CA GLN A 171 -8.80 -1.43 4.91
C GLN A 171 -7.90 -2.38 5.70
N LEU A 172 -6.74 -1.90 6.18
CA LEU A 172 -5.83 -2.70 7.01
C LEU A 172 -6.48 -3.15 8.32
N GLN A 173 -7.32 -2.31 8.93
CA GLN A 173 -8.06 -2.64 10.16
C GLN A 173 -9.18 -3.64 9.93
N ASP A 174 -9.93 -3.53 8.84
CA ASP A 174 -11.09 -4.38 8.55
C ASP A 174 -10.67 -5.76 8.00
N LEU A 175 -9.66 -5.81 7.13
CA LEU A 175 -9.13 -7.04 6.54
C LEU A 175 -8.13 -7.78 7.46
N LYS A 176 -7.44 -7.07 8.37
CA LYS A 176 -6.42 -7.62 9.29
C LYS A 176 -5.33 -8.46 8.61
N PRO A 177 -4.69 -7.99 7.54
CA PRO A 177 -3.61 -8.73 6.90
C PRO A 177 -2.46 -8.99 7.88
N GLN A 178 -1.77 -10.13 7.75
CA GLN A 178 -0.70 -10.54 8.64
C GLN A 178 0.71 -10.27 8.06
N ASN A 179 0.78 -9.94 6.77
CA ASN A 179 1.99 -9.60 6.01
C ASN A 179 1.63 -8.74 4.79
N LEU A 180 2.64 -8.31 4.01
CA LEU A 180 2.42 -7.50 2.80
C LEU A 180 1.65 -8.27 1.71
N MET A 181 1.91 -9.56 1.54
CA MET A 181 1.22 -10.37 0.54
C MET A 181 -0.28 -10.40 0.78
N GLU A 182 -0.71 -10.62 2.03
CA GLU A 182 -2.13 -10.58 2.37
C GLU A 182 -2.75 -9.19 2.17
N ALA A 183 -2.02 -8.11 2.48
CA ALA A 183 -2.49 -6.75 2.25
C ALA A 183 -2.74 -6.48 0.75
N LEU A 184 -1.91 -7.02 -0.14
CA LEU A 184 -2.02 -6.86 -1.59
C LEU A 184 -3.06 -7.77 -2.26
N ASN A 185 -3.72 -8.67 -1.55
CA ASN A 185 -4.67 -9.65 -2.10
C ASN A 185 -5.80 -9.08 -2.96
N TYR A 186 -6.21 -7.84 -2.71
CA TYR A 186 -7.29 -7.16 -3.42
C TYR A 186 -6.78 -6.09 -4.40
N THR A 187 -5.46 -5.98 -4.59
CA THR A 187 -4.83 -5.01 -5.51
C THR A 187 -4.79 -5.57 -6.93
N PRO A 188 -5.29 -4.84 -7.96
CA PRO A 188 -5.26 -5.33 -9.35
C PRO A 188 -3.83 -5.53 -9.85
N GLY A 189 -3.65 -6.57 -10.66
CA GLY A 189 -2.34 -6.94 -11.24
C GLY A 189 -1.32 -7.51 -10.26
N ALA A 190 -1.61 -7.52 -8.94
CA ALA A 190 -0.73 -8.09 -7.93
C ALA A 190 -0.93 -9.61 -7.80
N ARG A 191 0.08 -10.40 -8.14
CA ARG A 191 0.13 -11.84 -7.90
C ARG A 191 0.95 -12.12 -6.65
N VAL A 192 0.28 -12.57 -5.59
CA VAL A 192 0.87 -12.91 -4.29
C VAL A 192 0.83 -14.42 -4.04
N GLY A 193 1.58 -14.92 -3.07
CA GLY A 193 1.54 -16.32 -2.63
C GLY A 193 2.09 -17.33 -3.64
N GLN A 194 2.98 -16.93 -4.53
CA GLN A 194 3.57 -17.81 -5.55
C GLN A 194 4.48 -18.91 -4.98
N TYR A 195 4.83 -18.82 -3.71
CA TYR A 195 5.62 -19.81 -2.97
C TYR A 195 4.81 -20.45 -1.82
N GLY A 196 3.46 -20.40 -1.89
CA GLY A 196 2.58 -20.86 -0.82
C GLY A 196 2.75 -20.04 0.47
N ALA A 197 2.71 -20.70 1.62
CA ALA A 197 2.89 -20.07 2.94
C ALA A 197 4.36 -19.73 3.21
N GLU A 198 4.95 -18.81 2.46
CA GLU A 198 6.32 -18.32 2.63
C GLU A 198 6.43 -17.33 3.81
N PRO A 199 7.00 -17.74 4.98
CA PRO A 199 7.00 -16.87 6.15
C PRO A 199 8.24 -15.97 6.27
N ARG A 200 9.26 -16.14 5.41
CA ARG A 200 10.56 -15.43 5.55
C ARG A 200 10.58 -14.07 4.89
N PHE A 201 9.87 -13.90 3.76
CA PHE A 201 9.85 -12.65 3.00
C PHE A 201 8.55 -12.48 2.19
N ASP A 202 8.25 -11.23 1.87
CA ASP A 202 7.06 -10.86 1.09
C ASP A 202 7.38 -10.93 -0.41
N ALA A 203 6.97 -12.01 -1.08
CA ALA A 203 7.24 -12.25 -2.51
C ALA A 203 5.98 -12.03 -3.35
N PHE A 204 6.07 -11.14 -4.34
CA PHE A 204 4.94 -10.81 -5.22
C PHE A 204 5.39 -10.29 -6.59
N LYS A 205 4.47 -10.40 -7.55
CA LYS A 205 4.61 -9.83 -8.89
C LYS A 205 3.53 -8.79 -9.13
N VAL A 206 3.85 -7.74 -9.89
CA VAL A 206 2.88 -6.77 -10.41
C VAL A 206 3.00 -6.76 -11.92
N ARG A 207 1.87 -6.92 -12.62
CA ARG A 207 1.86 -7.07 -14.10
C ARG A 207 2.77 -8.19 -14.59
N GLY A 208 2.91 -9.28 -13.79
CA GLY A 208 3.78 -10.42 -14.07
C GLY A 208 5.27 -10.20 -13.79
N ILE A 209 5.69 -9.01 -13.42
CA ILE A 209 7.08 -8.65 -13.14
C ILE A 209 7.34 -8.76 -11.63
N ASP A 210 8.40 -9.46 -11.24
CA ASP A 210 8.77 -9.67 -9.84
C ASP A 210 9.26 -8.37 -9.19
N LEU A 211 8.67 -8.01 -8.05
CA LEU A 211 9.00 -6.81 -7.29
C LEU A 211 9.70 -7.11 -5.95
N THR A 212 9.90 -8.36 -5.61
CA THR A 212 10.39 -8.81 -4.31
C THR A 212 11.68 -8.12 -3.86
N LEU A 213 12.65 -7.96 -4.77
CA LEU A 213 13.97 -7.37 -4.47
C LEU A 213 14.07 -5.88 -4.83
N THR A 214 13.27 -5.40 -5.77
CA THR A 214 13.51 -4.09 -6.41
C THR A 214 12.33 -3.13 -6.35
N GLY A 215 11.16 -3.62 -5.95
CA GLY A 215 9.93 -2.83 -6.00
C GLY A 215 9.40 -2.39 -4.65
N ILE A 216 10.05 -2.71 -3.52
CA ILE A 216 9.56 -2.34 -2.19
C ILE A 216 10.24 -1.06 -1.72
N PHE A 217 9.41 -0.08 -1.38
CA PHE A 217 9.80 1.22 -0.85
C PHE A 217 9.21 1.41 0.55
N ARG A 218 9.79 2.30 1.32
CA ARG A 218 9.28 2.73 2.62
C ARG A 218 9.39 4.25 2.71
N ASP A 219 8.24 4.92 2.92
CA ASP A 219 8.15 6.38 3.01
C ASP A 219 8.80 7.11 1.82
N GLY A 220 8.63 6.56 0.60
CA GLY A 220 9.17 7.10 -0.65
C GLY A 220 10.65 6.82 -0.89
N MET A 221 11.34 6.05 -0.05
CA MET A 221 12.74 5.65 -0.24
C MET A 221 12.87 4.14 -0.45
N ARG A 222 13.71 3.74 -1.41
CA ARG A 222 13.97 2.33 -1.70
C ARG A 222 14.49 1.61 -0.46
N GLN A 223 14.00 0.38 -0.22
CA GLN A 223 14.55 -0.49 0.80
C GLN A 223 15.79 -1.22 0.28
N ILE A 224 16.78 -1.42 1.14
CA ILE A 224 17.89 -2.33 0.85
C ILE A 224 17.36 -3.76 0.82
N ALA A 225 17.92 -4.58 -0.06
CA ALA A 225 17.53 -5.98 -0.23
C ALA A 225 18.73 -6.82 -0.65
N SER A 226 18.79 -8.04 -0.11
CA SER A 226 19.73 -9.08 -0.50
C SER A 226 19.00 -10.42 -0.58
N PRO A 227 19.57 -11.48 -1.14
CA PRO A 227 18.84 -12.74 -1.38
C PRO A 227 18.11 -13.33 -0.17
N ASN A 228 18.67 -13.19 1.05
CA ASN A 228 18.05 -13.68 2.29
C ASN A 228 17.80 -12.57 3.31
N GLY A 229 18.22 -11.34 3.03
CA GLY A 229 18.05 -10.16 3.88
C GLY A 229 17.02 -9.20 3.28
N LEU A 230 15.74 -9.55 3.36
CA LEU A 230 14.61 -8.75 2.93
C LEU A 230 13.84 -8.22 4.15
N PHE A 231 13.55 -6.92 4.14
CA PHE A 231 12.70 -6.36 5.20
C PHE A 231 11.29 -6.93 5.11
N ARG A 232 10.85 -7.54 6.19
CA ARG A 232 9.45 -8.00 6.34
C ARG A 232 8.57 -6.85 6.81
N LEU A 233 7.34 -6.85 6.35
CA LEU A 233 6.32 -5.94 6.82
C LEU A 233 5.64 -6.45 8.10
N GLU A 234 5.45 -5.54 9.08
CA GLU A 234 4.47 -5.70 10.14
C GLU A 234 3.29 -4.75 9.88
N PRO A 235 2.10 -5.26 9.45
CA PRO A 235 0.98 -4.41 9.07
C PRO A 235 0.45 -3.53 10.20
N TYR A 236 0.58 -3.95 11.47
CA TYR A 236 0.17 -3.12 12.61
C TYR A 236 0.98 -1.82 12.74
N GLY A 237 2.22 -1.81 12.25
CA GLY A 237 3.12 -0.63 12.23
C GLY A 237 2.94 0.31 11.03
N VAL A 238 1.91 0.12 10.20
CA VAL A 238 1.75 0.81 8.91
C VAL A 238 0.50 1.67 8.90
N GLU A 239 0.59 2.86 8.32
CA GLU A 239 -0.54 3.77 8.10
C GLU A 239 -1.30 3.40 6.83
N ALA A 240 -0.57 3.15 5.73
CA ALA A 240 -1.12 2.79 4.45
C ALA A 240 -0.08 2.10 3.56
N ILE A 241 -0.54 1.45 2.48
CA ILE A 241 0.30 0.87 1.46
C ILE A 241 -0.16 1.40 0.11
N ALA A 242 0.75 2.01 -0.64
CA ALA A 242 0.45 2.52 -1.97
C ALA A 242 1.19 1.70 -3.04
N THR A 243 0.50 1.35 -4.10
CA THR A 243 1.09 0.64 -5.25
C THR A 243 1.00 1.54 -6.47
N LEU A 244 2.14 1.89 -7.06
CA LEU A 244 2.23 2.55 -8.35
C LEU A 244 2.57 1.49 -9.40
N ARG A 245 1.71 1.29 -10.39
CA ARG A 245 1.88 0.30 -11.44
C ARG A 245 2.58 0.89 -12.65
N GLY A 246 3.55 0.13 -13.20
CA GLY A 246 4.40 0.60 -14.28
C GLY A 246 5.60 1.42 -13.82
N PRO A 247 6.48 1.88 -14.75
CA PRO A 247 7.74 2.53 -14.45
C PRO A 247 7.64 3.75 -13.52
N ALA A 248 8.47 3.77 -12.47
CA ALA A 248 8.60 4.86 -11.51
C ALA A 248 10.03 5.44 -11.47
N ALA A 249 10.93 4.94 -12.31
CA ALA A 249 12.35 5.25 -12.24
C ALA A 249 12.68 6.73 -12.45
N SER A 250 11.87 7.48 -13.18
CA SER A 250 12.09 8.92 -13.42
C SER A 250 12.11 9.80 -12.16
N ILE A 251 11.58 9.32 -11.02
CA ILE A 251 11.60 10.06 -9.75
C ILE A 251 12.14 9.23 -8.56
N TYR A 252 12.15 7.90 -8.68
CA TYR A 252 12.57 6.98 -7.61
C TYR A 252 13.89 6.26 -7.90
N GLY A 253 14.51 6.50 -9.07
CA GLY A 253 15.73 5.83 -9.49
C GLY A 253 15.52 4.37 -9.84
N ALA A 254 16.57 3.59 -9.67
CA ALA A 254 16.59 2.18 -10.05
C ALA A 254 15.39 1.41 -9.46
N SER A 255 14.34 1.25 -10.26
CA SER A 255 13.09 0.56 -9.90
C SER A 255 12.55 -0.26 -11.06
N SER A 256 11.76 -1.29 -10.72
CA SER A 256 11.21 -2.25 -11.68
C SER A 256 10.20 -1.62 -12.65
N SER A 257 10.12 -2.16 -13.86
CA SER A 257 9.11 -1.78 -14.86
C SER A 257 7.69 -2.22 -14.47
N GLY A 258 7.52 -3.18 -13.56
CA GLY A 258 6.24 -3.58 -12.99
C GLY A 258 5.64 -2.52 -12.06
N GLY A 259 6.48 -1.69 -11.44
CA GLY A 259 6.08 -0.65 -10.51
C GLY A 259 6.81 -0.66 -9.19
N ILE A 260 6.22 0.03 -8.21
CA ILE A 260 6.69 0.06 -6.82
C ILE A 260 5.52 -0.10 -5.85
N VAL A 261 5.82 -0.65 -4.68
CA VAL A 261 4.94 -0.68 -3.52
C VAL A 261 5.60 0.14 -2.41
N ASP A 262 4.99 1.27 -2.05
CA ASP A 262 5.46 2.13 -0.98
C ASP A 262 4.67 1.90 0.30
N ILE A 263 5.37 1.60 1.36
CA ILE A 263 4.82 1.34 2.68
C ILE A 263 4.94 2.62 3.49
N VAL A 264 3.81 3.18 3.91
CA VAL A 264 3.75 4.43 4.68
C VAL A 264 3.79 4.12 6.17
N SER A 265 4.82 4.59 6.86
CA SER A 265 4.97 4.44 8.32
C SER A 265 3.89 5.22 9.07
N LYS A 266 3.46 4.72 10.23
CA LYS A 266 2.65 5.50 11.17
C LYS A 266 3.42 6.70 11.68
N ARG A 267 2.78 7.89 11.66
CA ARG A 267 3.34 9.14 12.15
C ARG A 267 2.58 9.61 13.40
N PRO A 268 3.20 10.47 14.24
CA PRO A 268 2.52 11.11 15.37
C PRO A 268 1.24 11.82 14.94
N THR A 269 0.23 11.79 15.81
CA THR A 269 -1.09 12.43 15.62
C THR A 269 -1.24 13.63 16.55
N SER A 270 -1.97 14.66 16.10
CA SER A 270 -2.34 15.82 16.92
C SER A 270 -3.32 15.43 18.02
N ASP A 271 -4.25 14.53 17.70
CA ASP A 271 -5.20 14.01 18.68
C ASP A 271 -4.59 12.86 19.47
N PRO A 272 -4.81 12.79 20.79
CA PRO A 272 -4.35 11.68 21.62
C PRO A 272 -4.93 10.35 21.14
N LEU A 273 -4.08 9.38 20.84
CA LEU A 273 -4.42 8.00 20.54
C LEU A 273 -3.85 7.10 21.61
N ARG A 274 -4.67 6.23 22.18
CA ARG A 274 -4.25 5.20 23.12
C ARG A 274 -5.00 3.92 22.80
N GLU A 275 -4.30 2.95 22.25
CA GLU A 275 -4.88 1.70 21.77
C GLU A 275 -4.08 0.52 22.31
N VAL A 276 -4.77 -0.52 22.75
CA VAL A 276 -4.21 -1.84 23.01
C VAL A 276 -5.05 -2.90 22.28
N GLU A 277 -4.36 -3.93 21.78
CA GLU A 277 -5.02 -5.01 21.06
C GLU A 277 -4.42 -6.36 21.48
N VAL A 278 -5.29 -7.36 21.66
CA VAL A 278 -4.90 -8.76 21.84
C VAL A 278 -5.51 -9.59 20.73
N GLN A 279 -4.74 -10.56 20.21
CA GLN A 279 -5.20 -11.48 19.18
C GLN A 279 -4.97 -12.92 19.61
N TYR A 280 -5.89 -13.81 19.22
CA TYR A 280 -5.76 -15.25 19.27
C TYR A 280 -6.19 -15.83 17.94
N GLY A 281 -5.43 -16.80 17.39
CA GLY A 281 -5.72 -17.31 16.06
C GLY A 281 -5.29 -18.73 15.79
N SER A 282 -5.48 -19.15 14.54
CA SER A 282 -5.03 -20.44 14.02
C SER A 282 -3.55 -20.68 14.29
N PHE A 283 -3.17 -21.94 14.39
CA PHE A 283 -1.80 -22.41 14.58
C PHE A 283 -1.16 -21.94 15.90
N GLY A 284 -1.99 -21.73 16.94
CA GLY A 284 -1.54 -21.32 18.27
C GLY A 284 -1.06 -19.87 18.37
N ARG A 285 -1.44 -19.01 17.40
CA ARG A 285 -1.08 -17.60 17.41
C ARG A 285 -1.66 -16.88 18.61
N VAL A 286 -0.78 -16.19 19.36
CA VAL A 286 -1.12 -15.23 20.41
C VAL A 286 -0.34 -13.95 20.16
N GLN A 287 -0.99 -12.80 20.20
CA GLN A 287 -0.34 -11.49 19.99
C GLN A 287 -0.91 -10.46 20.93
N GLY A 288 -0.03 -9.65 21.52
CA GLY A 288 -0.37 -8.40 22.19
C GLY A 288 0.25 -7.23 21.43
N ALA A 289 -0.51 -6.15 21.24
CA ALA A 289 -0.06 -4.95 20.54
C ALA A 289 -0.54 -3.68 21.23
N PHE A 290 0.18 -2.56 21.02
CA PHE A 290 -0.22 -1.24 21.48
C PHE A 290 0.15 -0.16 20.48
N ASP A 291 -0.61 0.94 20.48
CA ASP A 291 -0.35 2.13 19.67
C ASP A 291 -0.73 3.37 20.50
N VAL A 292 0.25 4.20 20.85
CA VAL A 292 0.05 5.41 21.64
C VAL A 292 0.66 6.60 20.90
N SER A 293 -0.08 7.69 20.81
CA SER A 293 0.31 8.90 20.12
C SER A 293 -0.34 10.14 20.72
N GLY A 294 0.22 11.32 20.48
CA GLY A 294 -0.35 12.60 20.88
C GLY A 294 0.68 13.69 21.04
N PRO A 295 0.24 14.90 21.45
CA PRO A 295 1.12 16.01 21.74
C PRO A 295 1.94 15.79 23.02
N LEU A 296 3.16 16.32 23.05
CA LEU A 296 4.04 16.39 24.21
C LEU A 296 3.98 17.75 24.92
N ASP A 297 3.48 18.77 24.23
CA ASP A 297 3.33 20.14 24.70
C ASP A 297 1.90 20.65 24.49
N ASP A 298 1.50 21.70 25.18
CA ASP A 298 0.16 22.28 25.12
C ASP A 298 -0.09 22.99 23.78
N GLU A 299 0.97 23.46 23.13
CA GLU A 299 0.93 24.12 21.82
C GLU A 299 0.80 23.15 20.64
N GLY A 300 1.04 21.84 20.87
CA GLY A 300 1.01 20.82 19.84
C GLY A 300 2.16 20.89 18.86
N THR A 301 3.28 21.54 19.23
CA THR A 301 4.47 21.68 18.38
C THR A 301 5.34 20.45 18.38
N MET A 302 5.25 19.63 19.43
CA MET A 302 5.97 18.35 19.57
C MET A 302 4.97 17.20 19.73
N LEU A 303 5.05 16.24 18.81
CA LEU A 303 4.18 15.08 18.79
C LEU A 303 5.01 13.79 18.92
N TYR A 304 4.44 12.76 19.53
CA TYR A 304 5.06 11.43 19.63
C TYR A 304 4.11 10.34 19.18
N ARG A 305 4.67 9.23 18.74
CA ARG A 305 3.96 7.95 18.57
C ARG A 305 4.87 6.79 18.93
N MET A 306 4.32 5.78 19.56
CA MET A 306 4.99 4.52 19.84
C MET A 306 4.02 3.39 19.49
N THR A 307 4.40 2.58 18.50
CA THR A 307 3.65 1.39 18.10
C THR A 307 4.49 0.17 18.40
N GLY A 308 3.89 -0.89 18.96
CA GLY A 308 4.63 -2.12 19.24
C GLY A 308 3.74 -3.34 19.31
N LEU A 309 4.35 -4.52 19.12
CA LEU A 309 3.70 -5.82 19.33
C LEU A 309 4.68 -6.90 19.72
N ALA A 310 4.14 -7.94 20.37
CA ALA A 310 4.80 -9.23 20.56
C ALA A 310 3.85 -10.34 20.11
N ARG A 311 4.40 -11.32 19.38
CA ARG A 311 3.68 -12.45 18.83
C ARG A 311 4.44 -13.74 19.12
N ASP A 312 3.71 -14.78 19.52
CA ASP A 312 4.11 -16.18 19.53
C ASP A 312 3.12 -16.96 18.66
N GLY A 313 3.61 -17.82 17.76
CA GLY A 313 2.75 -18.58 16.88
C GLY A 313 3.51 -19.50 15.92
N ARG A 314 2.73 -20.15 15.05
CA ARG A 314 3.25 -21.01 13.98
C ARG A 314 2.52 -20.73 12.68
N THR A 315 3.02 -21.32 11.61
CA THR A 315 2.29 -21.43 10.34
C THR A 315 1.46 -22.72 10.32
N GLU A 316 0.80 -23.00 9.21
CA GLU A 316 0.12 -24.28 8.99
C GLU A 316 1.09 -25.49 9.02
N ILE A 317 2.38 -25.26 8.77
CA ILE A 317 3.44 -26.27 8.92
C ILE A 317 3.94 -26.20 10.36
N GLU A 318 3.65 -27.23 11.17
CA GLU A 318 3.90 -27.25 12.62
C GLU A 318 5.37 -26.94 12.99
N ALA A 319 6.32 -27.34 12.14
CA ALA A 319 7.75 -27.09 12.34
C ALA A 319 8.18 -25.63 12.04
N VAL A 320 7.27 -24.80 11.52
CA VAL A 320 7.58 -23.44 11.06
C VAL A 320 6.93 -22.42 11.98
N LYS A 321 7.75 -21.70 12.73
CA LYS A 321 7.36 -20.63 13.68
C LYS A 321 6.88 -19.37 12.96
N ASP A 322 6.14 -18.51 13.69
CA ASP A 322 5.82 -17.12 13.32
C ASP A 322 5.92 -16.23 14.56
N ASP A 323 7.10 -16.23 15.20
CA ASP A 323 7.39 -15.40 16.37
C ASP A 323 7.86 -14.01 15.94
N ARG A 324 7.43 -12.98 16.67
CA ARG A 324 7.79 -11.60 16.32
C ARG A 324 7.77 -10.66 17.53
N LEU A 325 8.81 -9.84 17.64
CA LEU A 325 8.85 -8.64 18.47
C LEU A 325 9.02 -7.45 17.54
N PHE A 326 8.16 -6.42 17.65
CA PHE A 326 8.20 -5.22 16.82
C PHE A 326 8.01 -3.97 17.67
N ILE A 327 8.77 -2.92 17.39
CA ILE A 327 8.61 -1.60 17.98
C ILE A 327 8.97 -0.51 16.97
N ALA A 328 8.14 0.53 16.88
CA ALA A 328 8.32 1.66 15.97
C ALA A 328 8.02 3.00 16.69
N PRO A 329 9.04 3.67 17.24
CA PRO A 329 8.93 5.03 17.77
C PRO A 329 8.93 6.06 16.65
N ALA A 330 8.14 7.12 16.80
CA ALA A 330 8.15 8.29 15.95
C ALA A 330 8.02 9.58 16.78
N PHE A 331 8.65 10.65 16.30
CA PHE A 331 8.60 11.97 16.89
C PHE A 331 8.48 13.03 15.79
N THR A 332 7.57 13.97 15.94
CA THR A 332 7.43 15.13 15.04
C THR A 332 7.64 16.41 15.81
N TRP A 333 8.44 17.30 15.25
CA TRP A 333 8.64 18.68 15.71
C TRP A 333 8.19 19.62 14.60
N GLN A 334 7.21 20.47 14.92
CA GLN A 334 6.59 21.42 14.02
C GLN A 334 6.48 22.77 14.74
N PRO A 335 7.58 23.55 14.80
CA PRO A 335 7.62 24.82 15.54
C PRO A 335 6.76 25.92 14.95
N ASP A 336 6.45 25.83 13.66
CA ASP A 336 5.66 26.76 12.88
C ASP A 336 4.95 26.02 11.72
N GLU A 337 4.11 26.72 10.97
CA GLU A 337 3.37 26.14 9.84
C GLU A 337 4.26 25.74 8.65
N GLY A 338 5.41 26.38 8.50
CA GLY A 338 6.35 26.16 7.40
C GLY A 338 7.41 25.08 7.64
N THR A 339 7.56 24.61 8.90
CA THR A 339 8.63 23.66 9.27
C THR A 339 8.07 22.40 9.92
N LYS A 340 8.34 21.24 9.31
CA LYS A 340 7.99 19.93 9.87
C LYS A 340 9.18 18.98 9.81
N PHE A 341 9.63 18.51 10.97
CA PHE A 341 10.68 17.50 11.10
C PHE A 341 10.10 16.27 11.77
N THR A 342 10.21 15.10 11.11
CA THR A 342 9.72 13.83 11.67
C THR A 342 10.84 12.81 11.75
N LEU A 343 11.15 12.34 12.95
CA LEU A 343 12.08 11.23 13.21
C LEU A 343 11.28 9.92 13.25
N LEU A 344 11.77 8.89 12.55
CA LEU A 344 11.15 7.57 12.44
C LEU A 344 12.15 6.49 12.81
N GLY A 345 11.77 5.60 13.72
CA GLY A 345 12.52 4.41 14.10
C GLY A 345 11.70 3.15 13.92
N GLU A 346 12.37 2.02 13.68
CA GLU A 346 11.74 0.68 13.66
C GLU A 346 12.77 -0.36 14.06
N TYR A 347 12.37 -1.30 14.91
CA TYR A 347 13.10 -2.53 15.18
C TYR A 347 12.16 -3.72 15.16
N MET A 348 12.58 -4.81 14.52
CA MET A 348 11.86 -6.08 14.53
C MET A 348 12.84 -7.24 14.70
N ASP A 349 12.50 -8.15 15.60
CA ASP A 349 13.13 -9.45 15.77
C ASP A 349 12.09 -10.54 15.47
N SER A 350 12.39 -11.45 14.55
CA SER A 350 11.45 -12.50 14.15
C SER A 350 12.15 -13.84 13.96
N THR A 351 11.44 -14.91 14.34
CA THR A 351 11.87 -16.29 14.10
C THR A 351 10.79 -17.02 13.32
N THR A 352 11.21 -17.64 12.20
CA THR A 352 10.34 -18.47 11.33
C THR A 352 11.05 -19.77 10.98
N GLY A 353 10.68 -20.45 9.90
CA GLY A 353 11.35 -21.67 9.44
C GLY A 353 12.34 -21.43 8.33
N GLY A 354 13.51 -21.99 8.42
CA GLY A 354 14.52 -21.97 7.36
C GLY A 354 14.15 -22.82 6.16
N THR A 355 13.48 -23.97 6.41
CA THR A 355 12.73 -24.74 5.41
C THR A 355 11.25 -24.55 5.70
N TRP A 356 10.49 -24.03 4.76
CA TRP A 356 9.06 -23.71 4.92
C TRP A 356 8.15 -24.55 3.99
N GLY A 357 8.76 -25.36 3.10
CA GLY A 357 8.06 -26.05 2.03
C GLY A 357 7.86 -27.53 2.30
N TYR A 358 7.27 -28.17 1.33
CA TYR A 358 6.92 -29.58 1.32
C TYR A 358 7.94 -30.42 0.55
N LEU A 359 7.93 -31.73 0.77
CA LEU A 359 8.83 -32.66 0.09
C LEU A 359 8.48 -32.73 -1.40
N ASN A 360 9.38 -32.25 -2.26
CA ASN A 360 9.25 -32.36 -3.71
C ASN A 360 9.70 -33.77 -4.17
N ARG A 361 8.96 -34.30 -5.13
CA ARG A 361 9.30 -35.55 -5.83
C ARG A 361 10.02 -35.20 -7.12
N TYR A 362 10.99 -36.03 -7.48
CA TYR A 362 11.80 -35.83 -8.67
C TYR A 362 11.68 -37.00 -9.62
N GLY A 363 11.61 -36.74 -10.92
CA GLY A 363 11.67 -37.74 -11.98
C GLY A 363 13.09 -38.28 -12.19
N PRO A 364 13.25 -39.29 -13.07
CA PRO A 364 14.56 -39.86 -13.40
C PRO A 364 15.53 -38.83 -14.03
N ASP A 365 15.02 -37.78 -14.60
CA ASP A 365 15.75 -36.65 -15.18
C ASP A 365 16.15 -35.59 -14.15
N GLY A 366 15.84 -35.79 -12.86
CA GLY A 366 16.10 -34.85 -11.78
C GLY A 366 15.19 -33.63 -11.75
N LYS A 367 14.14 -33.55 -12.60
CA LYS A 367 13.15 -32.49 -12.56
C LYS A 367 12.04 -32.80 -11.55
N SER A 368 11.48 -31.77 -10.91
CA SER A 368 10.34 -31.95 -10.04
C SER A 368 9.14 -32.47 -10.81
N ILE A 369 8.41 -33.42 -10.21
CA ILE A 369 7.14 -33.97 -10.69
C ILE A 369 6.01 -33.71 -9.71
N GLY A 370 6.14 -32.70 -8.85
CA GLY A 370 5.16 -32.28 -7.85
C GLY A 370 5.67 -32.40 -6.42
N ALA A 371 4.81 -32.02 -5.48
CA ALA A 371 5.07 -32.15 -4.04
C ALA A 371 4.07 -33.07 -3.38
N ILE A 372 4.41 -33.58 -2.19
CA ILE A 372 3.49 -34.29 -1.29
C ILE A 372 3.31 -33.47 -0.01
N PRO A 373 2.13 -33.53 0.68
CA PRO A 373 1.85 -32.73 1.87
C PRO A 373 2.60 -33.28 3.11
N THR A 374 3.92 -33.42 2.96
CA THR A 374 4.84 -33.85 4.01
C THR A 374 5.92 -32.76 4.12
N TYR A 375 6.21 -32.30 5.33
CA TYR A 375 7.24 -31.31 5.58
C TYR A 375 8.58 -31.74 4.94
N GLY A 376 9.18 -30.85 4.18
CA GLY A 376 10.37 -31.13 3.38
C GLY A 376 11.71 -30.92 4.11
N GLY A 377 11.68 -30.41 5.35
CA GLY A 377 12.83 -30.14 6.19
C GLY A 377 12.95 -31.09 7.39
N ASP A 378 13.72 -30.66 8.39
CA ASP A 378 13.85 -31.30 9.69
C ASP A 378 13.59 -30.30 10.81
N ALA A 379 12.58 -30.51 11.66
CA ALA A 379 12.19 -29.61 12.73
C ALA A 379 13.29 -29.31 13.75
N ARG A 380 14.31 -30.15 13.84
CA ARG A 380 15.45 -29.99 14.75
C ARG A 380 16.50 -29.01 14.24
N PHE A 381 16.47 -28.67 12.92
CA PHE A 381 17.40 -27.73 12.26
C PHE A 381 16.63 -26.90 11.24
N ASN A 382 15.81 -25.94 11.74
CA ASN A 382 14.84 -25.22 10.91
C ASN A 382 14.60 -23.75 11.30
N ASP A 383 15.44 -23.11 12.06
CA ASP A 383 15.21 -21.72 12.43
C ASP A 383 15.67 -20.76 11.32
N PHE A 384 14.81 -19.79 10.96
CA PHE A 384 15.18 -18.58 10.25
C PHE A 384 14.96 -17.41 11.20
N THR A 385 16.05 -16.88 11.74
CA THR A 385 16.02 -15.71 12.60
C THR A 385 16.40 -14.47 11.81
N GLN A 386 15.64 -13.38 11.98
CA GLN A 386 15.88 -12.12 11.32
C GLN A 386 15.74 -10.98 12.30
N LYS A 387 16.77 -10.13 12.38
CA LYS A 387 16.74 -8.84 13.06
C LYS A 387 16.83 -7.74 12.04
N GLN A 388 15.90 -6.81 12.08
CA GLN A 388 15.91 -5.64 11.21
C GLN A 388 15.73 -4.36 12.01
N ALA A 389 16.47 -3.34 11.65
CA ALA A 389 16.41 -2.03 12.27
C ALA A 389 16.48 -0.94 11.21
N ARG A 390 15.77 0.15 11.43
CA ARG A 390 15.92 1.37 10.64
C ARG A 390 15.71 2.60 11.53
N ILE A 391 16.44 3.65 11.19
CA ILE A 391 16.28 4.97 11.76
C ILE A 391 16.44 6.01 10.66
N GLY A 392 15.59 7.00 10.65
CA GLY A 392 15.65 8.06 9.65
C GLY A 392 14.81 9.25 10.04
N TYR A 393 14.89 10.29 9.22
CA TYR A 393 14.06 11.47 9.39
C TYR A 393 13.56 12.01 8.05
N GLU A 394 12.51 12.80 8.14
CA GLU A 394 11.94 13.59 7.06
C GLU A 394 11.88 15.05 7.52
N LEU A 395 12.38 15.96 6.69
CA LEU A 395 12.28 17.40 6.86
C LEU A 395 11.49 17.99 5.69
N GLU A 396 10.48 18.77 6.00
CA GLU A 396 9.76 19.65 5.09
C GLU A 396 9.90 21.07 5.63
N HIS A 397 10.41 22.00 4.80
CA HIS A 397 10.65 23.37 5.21
C HIS A 397 10.33 24.35 4.08
N GLU A 398 9.39 25.25 4.31
CA GLU A 398 9.02 26.31 3.40
C GLU A 398 10.09 27.40 3.42
N LEU A 399 10.88 27.50 2.35
CA LEU A 399 11.90 28.54 2.19
C LEU A 399 11.27 29.89 1.80
N THR A 400 10.21 29.82 1.01
CA THR A 400 9.36 30.94 0.62
C THR A 400 7.95 30.41 0.34
N ASP A 401 6.97 31.30 0.14
CA ASP A 401 5.58 30.94 -0.20
C ASP A 401 5.47 30.02 -1.45
N SER A 402 6.49 29.98 -2.29
CA SER A 402 6.51 29.23 -3.55
C SER A 402 7.62 28.17 -3.63
N VAL A 403 8.46 28.04 -2.62
CA VAL A 403 9.58 27.08 -2.60
C VAL A 403 9.64 26.33 -1.30
N THR A 404 9.49 25.01 -1.37
CA THR A 404 9.60 24.09 -0.22
C THR A 404 10.77 23.15 -0.41
N LEU A 405 11.60 23.01 0.61
CA LEU A 405 12.68 22.04 0.70
C LEU A 405 12.14 20.75 1.35
N PHE A 406 12.42 19.61 0.71
CA PHE A 406 12.23 18.28 1.27
C PHE A 406 13.58 17.58 1.40
N HIS A 407 13.81 17.00 2.56
CA HIS A 407 14.99 16.16 2.78
C HIS A 407 14.64 14.94 3.61
N LYS A 408 15.07 13.77 3.15
CA LYS A 408 14.90 12.48 3.84
C LYS A 408 16.23 11.77 3.94
N LEU A 409 16.46 11.14 5.08
CA LEU A 409 17.62 10.29 5.32
C LEU A 409 17.18 9.05 6.10
N ARG A 410 17.65 7.86 5.68
CA ARG A 410 17.41 6.60 6.42
C ARG A 410 18.63 5.70 6.39
N TYR A 411 19.04 5.25 7.56
CA TYR A 411 19.91 4.10 7.74
C TYR A 411 19.07 2.85 8.01
N SER A 412 19.48 1.73 7.44
CA SER A 412 18.81 0.44 7.59
C SER A 412 19.82 -0.67 7.78
N ASP A 413 19.50 -1.63 8.63
CA ASP A 413 20.32 -2.78 8.95
C ASP A 413 19.46 -4.04 9.08
N ILE A 414 19.92 -5.16 8.55
CA ILE A 414 19.25 -6.44 8.64
C ILE A 414 20.27 -7.56 8.74
N SER A 415 20.11 -8.42 9.73
CA SER A 415 20.88 -9.64 9.87
C SER A 415 19.98 -10.86 9.88
N THR A 416 20.37 -11.91 9.17
CA THR A 416 19.64 -13.15 9.08
C THR A 416 20.53 -14.35 9.36
N ARG A 417 19.93 -15.37 9.98
CA ARG A 417 20.52 -16.69 10.14
C ARG A 417 19.49 -17.73 9.75
N GLN A 418 19.77 -18.51 8.72
CA GLN A 418 18.89 -19.54 8.19
C GLN A 418 19.51 -20.92 8.39
N GLU A 419 18.86 -21.75 9.16
CA GLU A 419 19.10 -23.18 9.28
C GLU A 419 18.08 -23.92 8.43
N TRP A 420 18.52 -24.69 7.45
CA TRP A 420 17.65 -25.36 6.51
C TRP A 420 18.09 -26.78 6.20
N VAL A 421 17.16 -27.61 5.77
CA VAL A 421 17.44 -28.96 5.29
C VAL A 421 16.82 -29.12 3.91
N PHE A 422 17.62 -29.54 2.95
CA PHE A 422 17.17 -29.87 1.61
C PHE A 422 17.66 -31.26 1.21
N ALA A 423 16.73 -32.11 0.78
CA ALA A 423 17.04 -33.50 0.39
C ALA A 423 17.95 -34.23 1.41
N LYS A 424 17.67 -34.01 2.72
CA LYS A 424 18.41 -34.59 3.87
C LYS A 424 19.79 -33.91 4.20
N TYR A 425 20.25 -32.96 3.41
CA TYR A 425 21.49 -32.24 3.72
C TYR A 425 21.19 -30.96 4.47
N PRO A 426 21.84 -30.72 5.64
CA PRO A 426 21.70 -29.48 6.37
C PRO A 426 22.50 -28.37 5.69
N GLY A 427 21.94 -27.20 5.71
CA GLY A 427 22.63 -26.00 5.26
C GLY A 427 22.46 -24.84 6.26
N LEU A 428 23.48 -24.01 6.34
CA LEU A 428 23.49 -22.80 7.15
C LEU A 428 23.81 -21.61 6.24
N THR A 429 22.98 -20.57 6.32
CA THR A 429 23.24 -19.28 5.68
C THR A 429 23.20 -18.20 6.76
N VAL A 430 24.22 -17.35 6.78
CA VAL A 430 24.29 -16.15 7.64
C VAL A 430 24.50 -14.95 6.72
N GLU A 431 23.67 -13.93 6.86
CA GLU A 431 23.72 -12.75 6.03
C GLU A 431 23.54 -11.47 6.83
N ASP A 432 24.44 -10.51 6.61
CA ASP A 432 24.38 -9.16 7.14
C ASP A 432 24.26 -8.16 5.99
N ASN A 433 23.27 -7.28 6.05
CA ASN A 433 22.99 -6.26 5.06
C ASN A 433 22.73 -4.91 5.72
N SER A 434 23.39 -3.87 5.26
CA SER A 434 23.19 -2.51 5.77
C SER A 434 23.27 -1.48 4.67
N GLY A 435 22.59 -0.35 4.85
CA GLY A 435 22.60 0.70 3.86
C GLY A 435 22.06 2.03 4.33
N LEU A 436 22.29 3.03 3.51
CA LEU A 436 21.89 4.42 3.69
C LEU A 436 21.14 4.86 2.43
N ALA A 437 20.02 5.55 2.62
CA ALA A 437 19.28 6.23 1.55
C ALA A 437 19.03 7.68 1.94
N SER A 438 19.23 8.59 1.01
CA SER A 438 18.95 10.02 1.18
C SER A 438 18.26 10.54 -0.08
N ASP A 439 17.29 11.42 0.09
CA ASP A 439 16.58 12.10 -1.00
C ASP A 439 16.37 13.56 -0.62
N THR A 440 16.83 14.48 -1.48
CA THR A 440 16.73 15.92 -1.27
C THR A 440 16.14 16.56 -2.50
N TYR A 441 15.05 17.30 -2.38
CA TYR A 441 14.47 18.04 -3.49
C TYR A 441 13.84 19.35 -3.06
N LEU A 442 13.78 20.26 -4.01
CA LEU A 442 13.01 21.50 -3.94
C LEU A 442 11.72 21.34 -4.74
N LYS A 443 10.60 21.75 -4.17
CA LYS A 443 9.33 21.92 -4.85
C LYS A 443 9.13 23.41 -5.11
N PHE A 444 8.78 23.74 -6.35
CA PHE A 444 8.45 25.08 -6.79
C PHE A 444 7.00 25.12 -7.25
N ASP A 445 6.21 25.99 -6.66
CA ASP A 445 4.83 26.28 -7.07
C ASP A 445 4.81 27.65 -7.76
N PHE A 446 4.44 27.70 -9.05
CA PHE A 446 4.41 28.94 -9.82
C PHE A 446 3.43 28.86 -11.00
N ASP A 447 3.05 30.01 -11.55
CA ASP A 447 2.17 30.10 -12.71
C ASP A 447 2.91 30.66 -13.94
N THR A 448 2.63 30.07 -15.13
CA THR A 448 3.00 30.66 -16.42
C THR A 448 1.74 30.98 -17.22
N GLY A 449 1.25 32.20 -17.04
CA GLY A 449 -0.02 32.63 -17.60
C GLY A 449 -1.20 31.90 -16.96
N ALA A 450 -1.89 31.04 -17.73
CA ALA A 450 -3.02 30.25 -17.22
C ALA A 450 -2.60 28.83 -16.77
N ALA A 451 -1.34 28.47 -16.90
CA ALA A 451 -0.83 27.18 -16.47
C ALA A 451 -0.22 27.27 -15.07
N ALA A 452 -0.69 26.42 -14.15
CA ALA A 452 -0.09 26.25 -12.84
C ALA A 452 0.93 25.09 -12.88
N HIS A 453 2.09 25.29 -12.24
CA HIS A 453 3.20 24.37 -12.24
C HIS A 453 3.53 23.92 -10.82
N GLN A 454 3.76 22.61 -10.64
CA GLN A 454 4.43 22.04 -9.49
C GLN A 454 5.71 21.35 -9.98
N LEU A 455 6.82 22.08 -9.95
CA LEU A 455 8.12 21.58 -10.38
C LEU A 455 8.89 21.03 -9.19
N ILE A 456 9.39 19.81 -9.30
CA ILE A 456 10.36 19.27 -8.35
C ILE A 456 11.71 19.08 -9.05
N ALA A 457 12.80 19.44 -8.35
CA ALA A 457 14.17 19.17 -8.79
C ALA A 457 14.97 18.62 -7.60
N GLY A 458 15.65 17.50 -7.79
CA GLY A 458 16.25 16.81 -6.67
C GLY A 458 17.46 15.96 -7.01
N ILE A 459 18.10 15.52 -5.94
CA ILE A 459 19.23 14.59 -5.93
C ILE A 459 18.98 13.53 -4.86
N ASP A 460 19.21 12.29 -5.17
CA ASP A 460 19.25 11.23 -4.16
C ASP A 460 20.57 10.44 -4.19
N TYR A 461 20.83 9.82 -3.06
CA TYR A 461 21.99 8.95 -2.86
C TYR A 461 21.54 7.67 -2.17
N SER A 462 22.03 6.53 -2.64
CA SER A 462 21.83 5.24 -1.98
C SER A 462 23.15 4.48 -1.88
N TYR A 463 23.32 3.82 -0.74
CA TYR A 463 24.43 2.90 -0.51
C TYR A 463 23.92 1.66 0.19
N MET A 464 24.31 0.48 -0.29
CA MET A 464 24.08 -0.78 0.39
C MET A 464 25.30 -1.69 0.32
N LYS A 465 25.45 -2.51 1.32
CA LYS A 465 26.42 -3.60 1.33
C LYS A 465 25.81 -4.81 2.02
N TYR A 466 26.10 -6.00 1.50
CA TYR A 466 25.83 -7.23 2.22
C TYR A 466 27.02 -8.19 2.19
N THR A 467 27.04 -9.06 3.20
CA THR A 467 27.90 -10.24 3.25
C THR A 467 27.03 -11.45 3.54
N SER A 468 27.05 -12.44 2.65
CA SER A 468 26.37 -13.71 2.83
C SER A 468 27.41 -14.82 2.93
N GLN A 469 27.31 -15.63 3.97
CA GLN A 469 28.16 -16.79 4.21
C GLN A 469 27.28 -18.04 4.22
N GLN A 470 27.70 -19.05 3.48
CA GLN A 470 26.93 -20.29 3.32
C GLN A 470 27.80 -21.51 3.56
N GLY A 471 27.17 -22.58 4.01
CA GLY A 471 27.78 -23.88 4.15
C GLY A 471 26.75 -24.99 4.18
N SER A 472 27.15 -26.19 3.75
CA SER A 472 26.33 -27.39 3.84
C SER A 472 27.11 -28.50 4.53
N GLY A 473 26.37 -29.40 5.15
CA GLY A 473 26.94 -30.53 5.93
C GLY A 473 26.67 -31.88 5.30
N PRO A 474 27.25 -32.93 5.89
CA PRO A 474 26.92 -34.29 5.52
C PRO A 474 25.45 -34.62 5.89
N ASP A 475 24.98 -35.81 5.43
CA ASP A 475 23.65 -36.29 5.66
C ASP A 475 23.24 -36.26 7.14
N LEU A 476 22.08 -35.70 7.47
CA LEU A 476 21.54 -35.60 8.85
C LEU A 476 21.00 -36.92 9.45
N PHE A 477 20.88 -37.98 8.69
CA PHE A 477 20.32 -39.26 9.18
C PHE A 477 21.25 -40.03 10.09
N THR A 478 22.36 -39.45 10.52
CA THR A 478 23.10 -39.99 11.68
C THR A 478 22.44 -39.46 12.97
N ASP A 479 22.28 -40.33 13.98
CA ASP A 479 21.57 -40.00 15.24
C ASP A 479 22.16 -38.85 16.07
N ASP A 480 23.31 -38.28 15.67
CA ASP A 480 24.01 -37.23 16.37
C ASP A 480 23.77 -35.87 15.72
N PHE A 481 22.81 -35.08 16.29
CA PHE A 481 22.37 -33.78 15.85
C PHE A 481 23.27 -32.62 16.28
N THR A 482 24.49 -32.86 16.71
CA THR A 482 25.44 -31.82 17.16
C THR A 482 26.15 -31.10 16.00
N TYR A 483 25.92 -31.53 14.76
CA TYR A 483 26.62 -30.97 13.60
C TYR A 483 25.98 -29.70 13.07
N VAL A 484 26.68 -28.57 13.22
CA VAL A 484 26.35 -27.31 12.54
C VAL A 484 27.23 -27.17 11.30
N PRO A 485 26.66 -26.98 10.09
CA PRO A 485 27.44 -26.78 8.86
C PRO A 485 28.46 -25.65 9.00
N LYS A 486 29.68 -25.88 8.56
CA LYS A 486 30.72 -24.85 8.50
C LYS A 486 30.46 -23.94 7.30
N LEU A 487 30.57 -22.62 7.53
CA LEU A 487 30.48 -21.62 6.49
C LEU A 487 31.73 -21.70 5.60
N THR A 488 31.56 -22.13 4.36
CA THR A 488 32.66 -22.43 3.39
C THR A 488 32.66 -21.50 2.18
N SER A 489 31.52 -20.88 1.86
CA SER A 489 31.40 -19.91 0.76
C SER A 489 31.06 -18.54 1.30
N THR A 490 31.64 -17.50 0.73
CA THR A 490 31.37 -16.11 1.10
C THR A 490 31.09 -15.27 -0.14
N GLN A 491 29.93 -14.62 -0.13
CA GLN A 491 29.55 -13.62 -1.11
C GLN A 491 29.54 -12.24 -0.45
N LYS A 492 30.06 -11.24 -1.15
CA LYS A 492 30.01 -9.84 -0.70
C LYS A 492 29.59 -8.97 -1.85
N GLN A 493 28.76 -7.98 -1.55
CA GLN A 493 28.34 -6.98 -2.49
C GLN A 493 28.32 -5.61 -1.84
N SER A 494 28.68 -4.59 -2.61
CA SER A 494 28.32 -3.20 -2.33
C SER A 494 27.79 -2.54 -3.59
N GLN A 495 26.78 -1.72 -3.43
CA GLN A 495 26.19 -0.90 -4.49
C GLN A 495 26.08 0.52 -3.96
N SER A 496 26.54 1.51 -4.74
CA SER A 496 26.27 2.92 -4.49
C SER A 496 25.64 3.55 -5.71
N GLY A 497 24.66 4.41 -5.51
CA GLY A 497 23.94 5.10 -6.57
C GLY A 497 23.77 6.57 -6.26
N ILE A 498 23.89 7.42 -7.29
CA ILE A 498 23.52 8.84 -7.26
C ILE A 498 22.55 9.07 -8.40
N GLY A 499 21.44 9.74 -8.13
CA GLY A 499 20.47 10.15 -9.13
C GLY A 499 20.18 11.64 -9.07
N ILE A 500 20.07 12.27 -10.21
CA ILE A 500 19.56 13.65 -10.34
C ILE A 500 18.28 13.61 -11.15
N TYR A 501 17.25 14.33 -10.71
CA TYR A 501 15.95 14.29 -11.36
C TYR A 501 15.24 15.64 -11.35
N ILE A 502 14.37 15.81 -12.32
CA ILE A 502 13.45 16.94 -12.45
C ILE A 502 12.11 16.41 -12.94
N GLN A 503 11.02 16.92 -12.38
CA GLN A 503 9.66 16.62 -12.84
C GLN A 503 8.79 17.85 -12.72
N ASP A 504 7.98 18.15 -13.73
CA ASP A 504 6.98 19.19 -13.71
C ASP A 504 5.58 18.57 -13.86
N GLN A 505 4.68 19.00 -13.02
CA GLN A 505 3.25 18.77 -13.12
C GLN A 505 2.58 20.08 -13.52
N ILE A 506 1.92 20.07 -14.67
CA ILE A 506 1.33 21.24 -15.27
C ILE A 506 -0.19 21.08 -15.30
N GLU A 507 -0.87 22.00 -14.67
CA GLU A 507 -2.32 22.16 -14.72
C GLU A 507 -2.66 23.31 -15.67
N TYR A 508 -3.34 23.00 -16.78
CA TYR A 508 -3.83 24.00 -17.71
C TYR A 508 -5.30 23.73 -18.02
N GLU A 509 -6.20 24.50 -17.44
CA GLU A 509 -7.64 24.26 -17.51
C GLU A 509 -7.99 22.79 -17.10
N ALA A 510 -8.58 22.01 -18.02
CA ALA A 510 -8.90 20.60 -17.78
C ALA A 510 -7.73 19.63 -18.06
N TRP A 511 -6.61 20.12 -18.60
CA TRP A 511 -5.44 19.30 -18.91
C TRP A 511 -4.56 19.09 -17.69
N ARG A 512 -4.03 17.88 -17.56
CA ARG A 512 -3.06 17.47 -16.54
C ARG A 512 -1.88 16.82 -17.24
N LEU A 513 -0.73 17.49 -17.25
CA LEU A 513 0.51 16.98 -17.84
C LEU A 513 1.51 16.72 -16.73
N THR A 514 2.17 15.56 -16.77
CA THR A 514 3.34 15.27 -15.95
C THR A 514 4.49 14.91 -16.87
N ALA A 515 5.64 15.58 -16.73
CA ALA A 515 6.85 15.25 -17.47
C ALA A 515 8.03 15.18 -16.51
N GLY A 516 8.82 14.12 -16.60
CA GLY A 516 9.98 13.90 -15.72
C GLY A 516 11.16 13.30 -16.46
N LEU A 517 12.36 13.69 -16.03
CA LEU A 517 13.65 13.18 -16.53
C LEU A 517 14.57 12.93 -15.34
N ARG A 518 15.32 11.85 -15.42
CA ARG A 518 16.31 11.46 -14.41
C ARG A 518 17.52 10.82 -15.05
N HIS A 519 18.69 11.04 -14.43
CA HIS A 519 19.90 10.32 -14.76
C HIS A 519 20.50 9.69 -13.51
N ASP A 520 20.84 8.39 -13.62
CA ASP A 520 21.40 7.58 -12.53
C ASP A 520 22.82 7.13 -12.87
N TRP A 521 23.70 7.14 -11.88
CA TRP A 521 25.02 6.49 -11.89
C TRP A 521 25.05 5.46 -10.75
N VAL A 522 25.40 4.21 -11.06
CA VAL A 522 25.41 3.10 -10.10
C VAL A 522 26.71 2.33 -10.20
N ASP A 523 27.48 2.27 -9.11
CA ASP A 523 28.69 1.46 -8.95
C ASP A 523 28.35 0.15 -8.22
N ASN A 524 28.68 -0.99 -8.82
CA ASN A 524 28.48 -2.32 -8.25
C ASN A 524 29.82 -3.03 -8.07
N LYS A 525 30.04 -3.52 -6.85
CA LYS A 525 31.18 -4.40 -6.53
C LYS A 525 30.63 -5.68 -5.94
N TYR A 526 31.00 -6.80 -6.56
CA TYR A 526 30.54 -8.12 -6.15
C TYR A 526 31.73 -9.07 -6.06
N SER A 527 31.74 -9.95 -5.07
CA SER A 527 32.73 -11.01 -4.96
C SER A 527 32.13 -12.32 -4.47
N VAL A 528 32.62 -13.43 -5.01
CA VAL A 528 32.29 -14.79 -4.59
C VAL A 528 33.61 -15.51 -4.35
N ASP A 529 33.83 -15.99 -3.12
CA ASP A 529 34.98 -16.76 -2.69
C ASP A 529 36.34 -16.14 -3.17
N GLY A 530 36.44 -14.79 -3.05
CA GLY A 530 37.59 -14.00 -3.40
C GLY A 530 37.69 -13.58 -4.89
N ARG A 531 36.88 -14.16 -5.79
CA ARG A 531 36.76 -13.68 -7.18
C ARG A 531 35.96 -12.38 -7.19
N ARG A 532 36.48 -11.34 -7.82
CA ARG A 532 35.86 -9.99 -7.82
C ARG A 532 35.32 -9.64 -9.20
N PHE A 533 34.16 -8.99 -9.18
CA PHE A 533 33.46 -8.47 -10.35
C PHE A 533 33.00 -7.04 -10.03
N ASN A 534 33.32 -6.12 -10.93
CA ASN A 534 32.88 -4.73 -10.82
C ASN A 534 32.08 -4.37 -12.06
N ARG A 535 31.09 -3.52 -11.88
CA ARG A 535 30.29 -2.99 -12.95
C ARG A 535 29.77 -1.61 -12.60
N ASP A 536 29.99 -0.66 -13.49
CA ASP A 536 29.41 0.67 -13.43
C ASP A 536 28.28 0.75 -14.47
N ASP A 537 27.11 1.14 -14.01
CA ASP A 537 25.93 1.33 -14.84
C ASP A 537 25.54 2.81 -14.83
N SER A 538 25.04 3.32 -15.95
CA SER A 538 24.54 4.69 -16.07
C SER A 538 23.39 4.70 -17.05
N GLU A 539 22.24 5.28 -16.64
CA GLU A 539 21.02 5.27 -17.44
C GLU A 539 20.21 6.53 -17.26
N THR A 540 19.55 6.95 -18.36
CA THR A 540 18.60 8.07 -18.35
C THR A 540 17.19 7.52 -18.45
N THR A 541 16.36 7.83 -17.46
CA THR A 541 14.96 7.44 -17.45
C THR A 541 14.05 8.66 -17.58
N ALA A 542 12.92 8.46 -18.26
CA ALA A 542 11.97 9.53 -18.55
C ALA A 542 10.54 9.07 -18.33
N ARG A 543 9.66 10.03 -18.07
CA ARG A 543 8.21 9.86 -17.99
C ARG A 543 7.50 11.03 -18.64
N ALA A 544 6.42 10.73 -19.36
CA ALA A 544 5.47 11.72 -19.83
C ALA A 544 4.06 11.16 -19.70
N ALA A 545 3.15 11.95 -19.15
CA ALA A 545 1.76 11.53 -18.95
C ALA A 545 0.81 12.72 -19.17
N LEU A 546 -0.29 12.49 -19.85
CA LEU A 546 -1.28 13.49 -20.19
C LEU A 546 -2.68 12.99 -19.85
N GLY A 547 -3.43 13.77 -19.09
CA GLY A 547 -4.84 13.51 -18.75
C GLY A 547 -5.71 14.71 -19.09
N TYR A 548 -7.01 14.46 -19.26
CA TYR A 548 -8.02 15.50 -19.48
C TYR A 548 -9.21 15.28 -18.56
N VAL A 549 -9.46 16.22 -17.66
CA VAL A 549 -10.55 16.16 -16.67
C VAL A 549 -11.85 16.62 -17.31
N LEU A 550 -12.79 15.69 -17.47
CA LEU A 550 -14.11 15.96 -18.02
C LEU A 550 -15.06 16.47 -16.92
N PRO A 551 -16.07 17.30 -17.28
CA PRO A 551 -17.02 17.85 -16.29
C PRO A 551 -17.84 16.81 -15.53
N ASN A 552 -17.92 15.58 -16.01
CA ASN A 552 -18.63 14.47 -15.38
C ASN A 552 -17.77 13.66 -14.38
N GLY A 553 -16.56 14.12 -14.03
CA GLY A 553 -15.65 13.45 -13.11
C GLY A 553 -14.76 12.37 -13.74
N MET A 554 -14.81 12.17 -15.06
CA MET A 554 -13.92 11.26 -15.77
C MET A 554 -12.62 11.95 -16.16
N MET A 555 -11.48 11.22 -16.12
CA MET A 555 -10.19 11.65 -16.65
C MET A 555 -9.59 10.55 -17.54
N PRO A 556 -9.82 10.54 -18.87
CA PRO A 556 -9.02 9.76 -19.78
C PRO A 556 -7.56 10.25 -19.76
N TYR A 557 -6.61 9.30 -19.87
CA TYR A 557 -5.19 9.62 -19.87
C TYR A 557 -4.37 8.67 -20.72
N VAL A 558 -3.17 9.09 -21.07
CA VAL A 558 -2.11 8.29 -21.68
C VAL A 558 -0.80 8.60 -20.97
N SER A 559 0.03 7.58 -20.76
CA SER A 559 1.35 7.75 -20.18
C SER A 559 2.40 6.86 -20.88
N TYR A 560 3.62 7.34 -20.86
CA TYR A 560 4.84 6.63 -21.24
C TYR A 560 5.87 6.76 -20.15
N GLY A 561 6.58 5.67 -19.85
CA GLY A 561 7.67 5.71 -18.87
C GLY A 561 8.71 4.64 -19.14
N THR A 562 9.94 4.91 -18.69
CA THR A 562 11.07 3.97 -18.76
C THR A 562 11.52 3.56 -17.35
N ALA A 563 12.09 2.38 -17.23
CA ALA A 563 12.59 1.81 -16.00
C ALA A 563 14.03 1.30 -16.20
N PHE A 564 14.78 1.35 -15.11
CA PHE A 564 16.15 0.86 -15.03
C PHE A 564 16.37 0.17 -13.69
N VAL A 565 16.97 -1.03 -13.70
CA VAL A 565 17.44 -1.74 -12.51
C VAL A 565 18.87 -2.20 -12.76
N SER A 566 19.79 -1.68 -11.95
CA SER A 566 21.15 -2.22 -11.92
C SER A 566 21.15 -3.55 -11.18
N ASN A 567 21.53 -4.64 -11.87
CA ASN A 567 21.53 -6.00 -11.36
C ASN A 567 22.90 -6.37 -10.79
N PRO A 568 23.05 -6.41 -9.48
CA PRO A 568 24.25 -6.99 -8.91
C PRO A 568 24.19 -8.52 -9.03
N GLY A 569 25.29 -9.12 -9.41
CA GLY A 569 25.38 -10.57 -9.54
C GLY A 569 26.14 -11.01 -10.78
N VAL A 570 26.30 -12.32 -10.88
CA VAL A 570 27.10 -12.94 -11.94
C VAL A 570 26.28 -14.06 -12.56
N ILE A 571 26.22 -14.06 -13.87
CA ILE A 571 25.68 -15.16 -14.65
C ILE A 571 26.76 -16.25 -14.73
N LEU A 572 26.49 -17.37 -14.07
CA LEU A 572 27.37 -18.53 -14.10
C LEU A 572 27.19 -19.27 -15.44
N ASN A 573 28.25 -19.30 -16.24
CA ASN A 573 28.25 -20.02 -17.51
C ASN A 573 28.94 -21.38 -17.32
N LEU A 574 28.13 -22.46 -17.33
CA LEU A 574 28.65 -23.82 -17.23
C LEU A 574 29.63 -24.13 -18.37
N GLY A 575 30.92 -24.22 -18.05
CA GLY A 575 32.01 -24.44 -19.03
C GLY A 575 32.52 -23.18 -19.76
N GLY A 576 32.08 -21.99 -19.36
CA GLY A 576 32.52 -20.69 -19.91
C GLY A 576 33.03 -19.72 -18.86
N THR A 577 33.23 -18.47 -19.26
CA THR A 577 33.60 -17.38 -18.35
C THR A 577 32.34 -16.78 -17.70
N ASP A 578 32.34 -16.70 -16.38
CA ASP A 578 31.31 -16.00 -15.65
C ASP A 578 31.27 -14.52 -16.02
N THR A 579 30.07 -13.95 -16.20
CA THR A 579 29.90 -12.56 -16.63
C THR A 579 28.99 -11.79 -15.65
N PRO A 580 29.30 -10.50 -15.35
CA PRO A 580 28.38 -9.66 -14.58
C PRO A 580 27.03 -9.57 -15.28
N ALA A 581 25.95 -9.60 -14.47
CA ALA A 581 24.60 -9.43 -14.99
C ALA A 581 24.42 -8.03 -15.61
N MET A 582 23.73 -7.96 -16.75
CA MET A 582 23.39 -6.70 -17.41
C MET A 582 22.26 -5.99 -16.63
N PRO A 583 22.18 -4.65 -16.68
CA PRO A 583 21.04 -3.96 -16.12
C PRO A 583 19.75 -4.38 -16.84
N THR A 584 18.68 -4.48 -16.07
CA THR A 584 17.33 -4.64 -16.61
C THR A 584 16.80 -3.29 -17.05
N LEU A 585 16.37 -3.19 -18.30
CA LEU A 585 15.74 -2.01 -18.87
C LEU A 585 14.27 -2.29 -19.14
N GLY A 586 13.40 -1.30 -18.94
CA GLY A 586 11.98 -1.43 -19.20
C GLY A 586 11.39 -0.17 -19.83
N LYS A 587 10.35 -0.35 -20.65
CA LYS A 587 9.55 0.74 -21.19
C LYS A 587 8.08 0.34 -21.18
N GLN A 588 7.21 1.29 -20.90
CA GLN A 588 5.76 1.07 -20.86
C GLN A 588 5.00 2.16 -21.59
N TRP A 589 3.96 1.74 -22.32
CA TRP A 589 2.84 2.58 -22.70
C TRP A 589 1.61 2.16 -21.90
N GLU A 590 0.87 3.14 -21.41
CA GLU A 590 -0.39 2.93 -20.71
C GLU A 590 -1.42 3.94 -21.21
N ALA A 591 -2.67 3.49 -21.38
CA ALA A 591 -3.83 4.35 -21.59
C ALA A 591 -4.95 3.92 -20.65
N GLY A 592 -5.66 4.88 -20.08
CA GLY A 592 -6.68 4.56 -19.09
C GLY A 592 -7.72 5.67 -18.92
N VAL A 593 -8.66 5.36 -18.04
CA VAL A 593 -9.69 6.30 -17.60
C VAL A 593 -9.82 6.17 -16.09
N LYS A 594 -9.79 7.30 -15.39
CA LYS A 594 -10.17 7.42 -13.99
C LYS A 594 -11.52 8.08 -13.90
N TYR A 595 -12.38 7.61 -13.00
CA TYR A 595 -13.70 8.14 -12.79
C TYR A 595 -14.01 8.29 -11.31
N GLU A 596 -14.16 9.51 -10.87
CA GLU A 596 -14.71 9.84 -9.55
C GLU A 596 -16.22 10.02 -9.68
N ILE A 597 -17.00 9.19 -8.97
CA ILE A 597 -18.45 9.18 -9.10
C ILE A 597 -19.02 10.42 -8.39
N PRO A 598 -19.66 11.35 -9.12
CA PRO A 598 -20.14 12.59 -8.51
C PRO A 598 -21.14 12.35 -7.37
N GLY A 599 -20.90 13.01 -6.25
CA GLY A 599 -21.76 12.93 -5.05
C GLY A 599 -21.66 11.62 -4.26
N GLN A 600 -20.67 10.77 -4.58
CA GLN A 600 -20.36 9.55 -3.83
C GLN A 600 -18.87 9.46 -3.55
N ASN A 601 -18.50 8.90 -2.40
CA ASN A 601 -17.12 8.58 -2.11
C ASN A 601 -16.74 7.24 -2.77
N ALA A 602 -16.58 7.27 -4.10
CA ALA A 602 -16.35 6.10 -4.93
C ALA A 602 -15.54 6.44 -6.18
N THR A 603 -14.60 5.57 -6.53
CA THR A 603 -13.71 5.73 -7.69
C THR A 603 -13.65 4.45 -8.51
N ILE A 604 -13.50 4.60 -9.84
CA ILE A 604 -13.27 3.51 -10.77
C ILE A 604 -12.08 3.89 -11.65
N THR A 605 -11.15 2.97 -11.84
CA THR A 605 -10.01 3.11 -12.76
C THR A 605 -9.97 1.93 -13.72
N ALA A 606 -9.84 2.20 -15.01
CA ALA A 606 -9.60 1.19 -16.04
C ALA A 606 -8.36 1.57 -16.84
N ALA A 607 -7.47 0.61 -17.12
CA ALA A 607 -6.24 0.85 -17.86
C ALA A 607 -5.86 -0.34 -18.76
N VAL A 608 -5.27 -0.06 -19.90
CA VAL A 608 -4.56 -1.01 -20.75
C VAL A 608 -3.08 -0.65 -20.77
N PHE A 609 -2.22 -1.64 -20.78
CA PHE A 609 -0.79 -1.41 -20.75
C PHE A 609 -0.01 -2.38 -21.65
N ASN A 610 1.18 -1.96 -22.06
CA ASN A 610 2.18 -2.78 -22.70
C ASN A 610 3.57 -2.42 -22.15
N ILE A 611 4.23 -3.41 -21.57
CA ILE A 611 5.59 -3.32 -21.00
C ILE A 611 6.51 -4.20 -21.83
N ASP A 612 7.61 -3.65 -22.31
CA ASP A 612 8.74 -4.38 -22.85
C ASP A 612 9.88 -4.31 -21.82
N GLN A 613 10.43 -5.45 -21.42
CA GLN A 613 11.53 -5.55 -20.45
C GLN A 613 12.68 -6.37 -21.03
N GLU A 614 13.89 -5.78 -21.04
CA GLU A 614 15.13 -6.41 -21.49
C GLU A 614 15.99 -6.81 -20.30
N ASN A 615 16.70 -7.94 -20.41
CA ASN A 615 17.63 -8.48 -19.40
C ASN A 615 16.97 -8.70 -18.02
N ALA A 616 15.71 -9.11 -17.97
CA ALA A 616 15.05 -9.49 -16.73
C ALA A 616 15.80 -10.66 -16.07
N THR A 617 16.12 -10.54 -14.79
CA THR A 617 16.80 -11.61 -14.05
C THR A 617 15.79 -12.63 -13.54
N VAL A 618 16.07 -13.89 -13.79
CA VAL A 618 15.26 -15.04 -13.30
C VAL A 618 16.20 -16.12 -12.76
N TYR A 619 15.70 -16.91 -11.81
CA TYR A 619 16.41 -18.12 -11.38
C TYR A 619 15.80 -19.32 -12.11
N GLU A 620 16.66 -20.12 -12.71
CA GLU A 620 16.30 -21.41 -13.31
C GLU A 620 16.99 -22.54 -12.58
N THR A 621 16.22 -23.57 -12.23
CA THR A 621 16.78 -24.79 -11.65
C THR A 621 17.22 -25.71 -12.77
N SER A 622 18.51 -25.90 -12.90
CA SER A 622 19.11 -26.84 -13.85
C SER A 622 20.07 -27.77 -13.11
N SER A 623 19.87 -29.09 -13.27
CA SER A 623 20.73 -30.12 -12.62
C SER A 623 20.86 -29.93 -11.09
N GLY A 624 19.79 -29.48 -10.42
CA GLY A 624 19.78 -29.24 -8.96
C GLY A 624 20.49 -27.94 -8.53
N LEU A 625 20.93 -27.10 -9.46
CA LEU A 625 21.52 -25.79 -9.19
C LEU A 625 20.57 -24.67 -9.60
N ASN A 626 20.40 -23.68 -8.73
CA ASN A 626 19.71 -22.44 -9.07
C ASN A 626 20.70 -21.52 -9.80
N LEU A 627 20.48 -21.33 -11.09
CA LEU A 627 21.32 -20.50 -11.94
C LEU A 627 20.62 -19.18 -12.23
N LEU A 628 21.32 -18.07 -11.99
CA LEU A 628 20.85 -16.75 -12.46
C LEU A 628 20.92 -16.72 -14.00
N ARG A 629 19.80 -16.35 -14.62
CA ARG A 629 19.66 -16.14 -16.06
C ARG A 629 19.08 -14.76 -16.34
N GLN A 630 19.27 -14.30 -17.57
CA GLN A 630 18.61 -13.09 -18.07
C GLN A 630 17.81 -13.42 -19.32
N LEU A 631 16.61 -12.87 -19.39
CA LEU A 631 15.66 -13.05 -20.49
C LEU A 631 14.96 -11.74 -20.80
N ASP A 632 14.37 -11.63 -21.98
CA ASP A 632 13.52 -10.50 -22.33
C ASP A 632 12.05 -10.91 -22.21
N LEU A 633 11.23 -10.00 -21.68
CA LEU A 633 9.80 -10.20 -21.42
C LEU A 633 8.97 -9.13 -22.12
N LYS A 634 7.78 -9.52 -22.50
CA LYS A 634 6.71 -8.61 -22.88
C LYS A 634 5.49 -8.88 -22.02
N SER A 635 5.02 -7.86 -21.29
CA SER A 635 3.81 -7.92 -20.48
C SER A 635 2.77 -6.94 -21.02
N ARG A 636 1.57 -7.44 -21.35
CA ARG A 636 0.45 -6.63 -21.84
C ARG A 636 -0.84 -7.05 -21.16
N GLY A 637 -1.70 -6.10 -20.90
CA GLY A 637 -2.92 -6.43 -20.19
C GLY A 637 -3.91 -5.31 -20.05
N PHE A 638 -4.95 -5.65 -19.29
CA PHE A 638 -6.04 -4.77 -18.90
C PHE A 638 -6.28 -4.89 -17.42
N GLU A 639 -6.50 -3.76 -16.77
CA GLU A 639 -6.81 -3.69 -15.32
C GLU A 639 -8.08 -2.86 -15.12
N LEU A 640 -8.93 -3.31 -14.18
CA LEU A 640 -10.09 -2.58 -13.68
C LEU A 640 -10.03 -2.59 -12.16
N GLU A 641 -10.26 -1.44 -11.55
CA GLU A 641 -10.29 -1.25 -10.10
C GLU A 641 -11.47 -0.36 -9.72
N GLY A 642 -12.17 -0.71 -8.66
CA GLY A 642 -13.21 0.10 -8.06
C GLY A 642 -13.06 0.10 -6.54
N THR A 643 -13.17 1.28 -5.94
CA THR A 643 -13.13 1.47 -4.49
C THR A 643 -14.26 2.41 -4.09
N ALA A 644 -14.97 2.08 -3.01
CA ALA A 644 -16.04 2.91 -2.49
C ALA A 644 -16.13 2.85 -0.97
N SER A 645 -16.49 3.97 -0.36
CA SER A 645 -16.92 4.10 1.03
C SER A 645 -18.16 4.98 1.07
N LEU A 646 -19.33 4.34 1.15
CA LEU A 646 -20.62 5.03 1.02
C LEU A 646 -21.15 5.48 2.38
N ASP A 647 -21.83 6.61 2.43
CA ASP A 647 -22.41 7.19 3.65
C ASP A 647 -23.45 6.28 4.36
N ASN A 648 -23.94 5.24 3.67
CA ASN A 648 -24.88 4.27 4.20
C ASN A 648 -24.23 3.04 4.86
N GLY A 649 -22.91 3.10 5.12
CA GLY A 649 -22.16 2.05 5.81
C GLY A 649 -21.54 0.98 4.91
N TRP A 650 -21.75 1.02 3.60
CA TRP A 650 -21.12 0.10 2.66
C TRP A 650 -19.72 0.55 2.25
N ASN A 651 -18.79 -0.38 2.26
CA ASN A 651 -17.46 -0.23 1.68
C ASN A 651 -17.21 -1.35 0.66
N PHE A 652 -16.55 -1.03 -0.46
CA PHE A 652 -16.25 -1.99 -1.53
C PHE A 652 -14.83 -1.83 -2.04
N ILE A 653 -14.22 -2.97 -2.37
CA ILE A 653 -13.01 -3.06 -3.20
C ILE A 653 -13.31 -4.10 -4.28
N ALA A 654 -13.09 -3.75 -5.53
CA ALA A 654 -13.21 -4.67 -6.65
C ALA A 654 -12.01 -4.53 -7.57
N SER A 655 -11.42 -5.63 -7.99
CA SER A 655 -10.33 -5.62 -8.95
C SER A 655 -10.47 -6.75 -9.96
N TYR A 656 -10.06 -6.48 -11.19
CA TYR A 656 -9.88 -7.47 -12.23
C TYR A 656 -8.62 -7.16 -13.02
N SER A 657 -7.84 -8.16 -13.35
CA SER A 657 -6.70 -8.04 -14.25
C SER A 657 -6.65 -9.18 -15.26
N TYR A 658 -6.41 -8.83 -16.50
CA TYR A 658 -5.93 -9.72 -17.56
C TYR A 658 -4.47 -9.39 -17.80
N ASN A 659 -3.59 -10.39 -17.76
CA ASN A 659 -2.15 -10.20 -17.89
C ASN A 659 -1.51 -11.30 -18.73
N ASP A 660 -1.01 -10.94 -19.90
CA ASP A 660 -0.29 -11.80 -20.84
C ASP A 660 1.19 -11.46 -20.76
N VAL A 661 2.01 -12.39 -20.23
CA VAL A 661 3.44 -12.19 -19.97
C VAL A 661 4.25 -13.18 -20.78
N GLU A 662 4.77 -12.76 -21.90
CA GLU A 662 5.46 -13.58 -22.90
C GLU A 662 6.99 -13.46 -22.77
N ILE A 663 7.70 -14.58 -22.83
CA ILE A 663 9.16 -14.62 -22.94
C ILE A 663 9.54 -14.37 -24.39
N THR A 664 10.21 -13.24 -24.66
CA THR A 664 10.57 -12.84 -26.03
C THR A 664 12.02 -13.15 -26.40
N LYS A 665 12.85 -13.56 -25.42
CA LYS A 665 14.22 -14.00 -25.64
C LYS A 665 14.73 -14.83 -24.45
N LEU A 666 15.16 -16.05 -24.70
CA LEU A 666 15.97 -16.90 -23.80
C LEU A 666 16.51 -18.11 -24.59
N THR A 667 15.74 -19.18 -24.72
CA THR A 667 16.06 -20.41 -25.45
C THR A 667 14.97 -20.71 -26.48
N SER A 668 15.24 -21.59 -27.43
CA SER A 668 14.21 -21.99 -28.41
C SER A 668 13.02 -22.72 -27.77
N GLU A 669 13.22 -23.35 -26.61
CA GLU A 669 12.13 -24.07 -25.90
C GLU A 669 11.22 -23.14 -25.13
N THR A 670 11.68 -21.97 -24.74
CA THR A 670 10.94 -21.01 -23.90
C THR A 670 10.42 -19.79 -24.68
N LEU A 671 10.91 -19.58 -25.90
CA LEU A 671 10.51 -18.44 -26.73
C LEU A 671 9.02 -18.50 -27.08
N GLY A 672 8.28 -17.44 -26.78
CA GLY A 672 6.84 -17.33 -26.96
C GLY A 672 6.01 -17.93 -25.82
N ASN A 673 6.65 -18.59 -24.86
CA ASN A 673 5.96 -19.15 -23.70
C ASN A 673 5.57 -18.05 -22.72
N GLN A 674 4.46 -18.28 -22.01
CA GLN A 674 4.09 -17.46 -20.89
C GLN A 674 5.03 -17.68 -19.70
N LEU A 675 5.42 -16.60 -19.03
CA LEU A 675 6.25 -16.65 -17.83
C LEU A 675 5.56 -17.47 -16.72
N ASN A 676 6.32 -18.32 -16.02
CA ASN A 676 5.80 -19.12 -14.92
C ASN A 676 5.11 -18.27 -13.83
N SER A 677 4.16 -18.87 -13.11
CA SER A 677 3.39 -18.23 -12.03
C SER A 677 2.76 -16.89 -12.41
N SER A 678 2.39 -16.72 -13.67
CA SER A 678 1.74 -15.52 -14.20
C SER A 678 0.37 -15.89 -14.80
N PRO A 679 -0.72 -15.94 -13.99
CA PRO A 679 -2.05 -16.28 -14.48
C PRO A 679 -2.57 -15.20 -15.43
N TYR A 680 -3.31 -15.60 -16.47
CA TYR A 680 -3.95 -14.65 -17.40
C TYR A 680 -5.03 -13.81 -16.72
N HIS A 681 -5.81 -14.41 -15.85
CA HIS A 681 -6.97 -13.77 -15.21
C HIS A 681 -6.85 -13.82 -13.70
N MET A 682 -7.04 -12.68 -13.07
CA MET A 682 -7.23 -12.55 -11.63
C MET A 682 -8.42 -11.63 -11.37
N PHE A 683 -9.20 -11.95 -10.34
CA PHE A 683 -10.34 -11.16 -9.92
C PHE A 683 -10.40 -11.16 -8.38
N SER A 684 -10.76 -10.02 -7.79
CA SER A 684 -11.09 -9.94 -6.38
C SER A 684 -12.25 -8.96 -6.14
N LEU A 685 -13.07 -9.30 -5.15
CA LEU A 685 -14.15 -8.45 -4.66
C LEU A 685 -14.21 -8.58 -3.14
N TRP A 686 -14.23 -7.47 -2.45
CA TRP A 686 -14.53 -7.36 -1.02
C TRP A 686 -15.71 -6.41 -0.86
N ALA A 687 -16.69 -6.83 -0.07
CA ALA A 687 -17.82 -6.00 0.34
C ALA A 687 -17.90 -6.03 1.87
N ASP A 688 -18.06 -4.88 2.47
CA ASP A 688 -18.13 -4.66 3.91
C ASP A 688 -19.30 -3.75 4.23
N TYR A 689 -20.06 -4.09 5.25
CA TYR A 689 -21.19 -3.30 5.71
C TYR A 689 -21.12 -3.09 7.21
N GLU A 690 -21.26 -1.85 7.64
CA GLU A 690 -21.37 -1.47 9.04
C GLU A 690 -22.75 -0.89 9.33
N VAL A 691 -23.45 -1.47 10.30
CA VAL A 691 -24.80 -1.05 10.70
C VAL A 691 -24.73 0.32 11.38
N GLN A 692 -25.38 1.33 10.78
CA GLN A 692 -25.28 2.75 11.17
C GLN A 692 -26.26 3.17 12.26
N SER A 693 -27.28 2.35 12.56
CA SER A 693 -28.31 2.68 13.57
C SER A 693 -29.11 1.46 13.99
N GLY A 694 -29.78 1.56 15.15
CA GLY A 694 -30.70 0.55 15.69
C GLY A 694 -30.03 -0.44 16.63
N PRO A 695 -30.68 -1.60 16.92
CA PRO A 695 -30.22 -2.53 17.99
C PRO A 695 -28.87 -3.21 17.68
N LEU A 696 -28.42 -3.19 16.43
CA LEU A 696 -27.18 -3.77 15.96
C LEU A 696 -26.19 -2.71 15.47
N GLU A 697 -26.37 -1.45 15.87
CA GLU A 697 -25.44 -0.36 15.54
C GLU A 697 -24.01 -0.74 15.94
N GLY A 698 -23.03 -0.45 15.07
CA GLY A 698 -21.63 -0.83 15.24
C GLY A 698 -21.29 -2.27 14.88
N LEU A 699 -22.28 -3.10 14.44
CA LEU A 699 -22.00 -4.41 13.85
C LEU A 699 -21.50 -4.23 12.42
N GLY A 700 -20.29 -4.72 12.13
CA GLY A 700 -19.72 -4.79 10.80
C GLY A 700 -19.62 -6.22 10.30
N VAL A 701 -19.94 -6.45 9.04
CA VAL A 701 -19.81 -7.75 8.36
C VAL A 701 -19.14 -7.55 7.01
N GLY A 702 -18.06 -8.27 6.77
CA GLY A 702 -17.32 -8.25 5.51
C GLY A 702 -17.24 -9.64 4.87
N ALA A 703 -17.28 -9.69 3.55
CA ALA A 703 -17.05 -10.90 2.78
C ALA A 703 -16.28 -10.58 1.49
N GLY A 704 -15.38 -11.48 1.12
CA GLY A 704 -14.56 -11.32 -0.08
C GLY A 704 -14.40 -12.60 -0.86
N VAL A 705 -14.19 -12.46 -2.17
CA VAL A 705 -13.84 -13.54 -3.06
C VAL A 705 -12.61 -13.15 -3.89
N ARG A 706 -11.68 -14.08 -4.03
CA ARG A 706 -10.46 -13.92 -4.83
C ARG A 706 -10.30 -15.11 -5.78
N TYR A 707 -10.23 -14.84 -7.06
CA TYR A 707 -9.99 -15.82 -8.10
C TYR A 707 -8.59 -15.62 -8.69
N VAL A 708 -7.83 -16.69 -8.77
CA VAL A 708 -6.52 -16.74 -9.43
C VAL A 708 -6.61 -17.80 -10.52
N GLY A 709 -6.46 -17.41 -11.77
CA GLY A 709 -6.52 -18.29 -12.93
C GLY A 709 -5.38 -19.31 -12.94
N SER A 710 -5.48 -20.29 -13.83
CA SER A 710 -4.41 -21.27 -14.06
C SER A 710 -3.13 -20.59 -14.54
N SER A 711 -1.98 -21.19 -14.23
CA SER A 711 -0.66 -20.71 -14.69
C SER A 711 0.32 -21.88 -14.83
N PHE A 712 1.47 -21.63 -15.45
CA PHE A 712 2.52 -22.62 -15.60
C PHE A 712 3.47 -22.60 -14.41
N GLY A 713 3.97 -23.75 -13.98
CA GLY A 713 4.90 -23.87 -12.86
C GLY A 713 6.37 -23.71 -13.25
N ASP A 714 6.68 -23.73 -14.55
CA ASP A 714 8.01 -23.46 -15.10
C ASP A 714 7.89 -22.78 -16.47
N ASN A 715 9.01 -22.27 -16.99
CA ASN A 715 9.04 -21.54 -18.26
C ASN A 715 9.03 -22.44 -19.51
N VAL A 716 9.22 -23.76 -19.35
CA VAL A 716 9.13 -24.74 -20.44
C VAL A 716 7.74 -25.38 -20.53
N HIS A 717 6.83 -25.00 -19.62
CA HIS A 717 5.44 -25.46 -19.56
C HIS A 717 5.31 -26.97 -19.34
N THR A 718 6.10 -27.51 -18.40
CA THR A 718 6.02 -28.92 -18.01
C THR A 718 4.62 -29.25 -17.49
N PRO A 719 3.82 -30.12 -18.13
CA PRO A 719 2.39 -30.28 -17.81
C PRO A 719 2.09 -30.69 -16.36
N VAL A 720 2.95 -31.52 -15.75
CA VAL A 720 2.76 -31.99 -14.36
C VAL A 720 2.95 -30.88 -13.33
N LEU A 721 3.57 -29.74 -13.70
CA LEU A 721 3.79 -28.58 -12.85
C LEU A 721 2.76 -27.47 -13.06
N ASN A 722 1.75 -27.67 -13.92
CA ASN A 722 0.72 -26.66 -14.16
C ASN A 722 -0.12 -26.40 -12.90
N ASN A 723 -0.31 -25.13 -12.60
CA ASN A 723 -1.15 -24.66 -11.49
C ASN A 723 -2.60 -24.55 -11.93
N GLN A 724 -3.50 -25.19 -11.20
CA GLN A 724 -4.94 -25.09 -11.44
C GLN A 724 -5.47 -23.70 -11.05
N ALA A 725 -6.62 -23.31 -11.60
CA ALA A 725 -7.34 -22.11 -11.15
C ALA A 725 -7.93 -22.35 -9.75
N ARG A 726 -7.93 -21.29 -8.92
CA ARG A 726 -8.34 -21.34 -7.51
C ARG A 726 -9.24 -20.20 -7.13
N THR A 727 -10.17 -20.45 -6.21
CA THR A 727 -11.09 -19.44 -5.69
C THR A 727 -11.06 -19.47 -4.16
N PHE A 728 -10.63 -18.36 -3.57
CA PHE A 728 -10.59 -18.20 -2.12
C PHE A 728 -11.75 -17.31 -1.68
N VAL A 729 -12.31 -17.60 -0.52
CA VAL A 729 -13.34 -16.78 0.12
C VAL A 729 -12.82 -16.32 1.47
N ASP A 730 -12.94 -15.02 1.75
CA ASP A 730 -12.55 -14.40 3.00
C ASP A 730 -13.80 -13.83 3.69
N ALA A 731 -13.79 -13.72 5.03
CA ALA A 731 -14.91 -13.18 5.79
C ALA A 731 -14.43 -12.44 7.04
N SER A 732 -15.19 -11.42 7.46
CA SER A 732 -14.98 -10.74 8.74
C SER A 732 -16.29 -10.44 9.44
N VAL A 733 -16.28 -10.46 10.77
CA VAL A 733 -17.35 -9.95 11.61
C VAL A 733 -16.70 -9.12 12.69
N ARG A 734 -17.21 -7.92 12.92
CA ARG A 734 -16.74 -7.03 13.98
C ARG A 734 -17.90 -6.39 14.70
N TYR A 735 -17.70 -6.04 15.96
CA TYR A 735 -18.69 -5.35 16.75
C TYR A 735 -18.04 -4.30 17.64
N ASP A 736 -18.48 -3.05 17.48
CA ASP A 736 -18.11 -1.95 18.35
C ASP A 736 -19.06 -1.95 19.55
N LEU A 737 -18.55 -2.38 20.72
CA LEU A 737 -19.39 -2.56 21.92
C LEU A 737 -19.87 -1.24 22.49
N GLY A 738 -19.19 -0.12 22.23
CA GLY A 738 -19.61 1.22 22.64
C GLY A 738 -20.94 1.63 22.03
N ALA A 739 -21.24 1.20 20.81
CA ALA A 739 -22.53 1.44 20.17
C ALA A 739 -23.70 0.77 20.92
N ALA A 740 -23.49 -0.43 21.47
CA ALA A 740 -24.52 -1.14 22.25
C ALA A 740 -24.59 -0.65 23.69
N ASN A 741 -23.46 -0.29 24.29
CA ASN A 741 -23.39 0.15 25.69
C ASN A 741 -22.24 1.14 25.89
N PRO A 742 -22.49 2.42 26.22
CA PRO A 742 -21.45 3.44 26.40
C PRO A 742 -20.36 3.09 27.42
N ASN A 743 -20.61 2.15 28.35
CA ASN A 743 -19.59 1.69 29.29
C ASN A 743 -18.47 0.89 28.63
N PHE A 744 -18.66 0.45 27.40
CA PHE A 744 -17.69 -0.25 26.58
C PHE A 744 -17.18 0.60 25.40
N GLU A 745 -17.29 1.94 25.50
CA GLU A 745 -16.77 2.86 24.49
C GLU A 745 -15.29 2.54 24.18
N GLY A 746 -14.94 2.51 22.91
CA GLY A 746 -13.60 2.17 22.41
C GLY A 746 -13.29 0.67 22.35
N VAL A 747 -14.17 -0.22 22.86
CA VAL A 747 -13.96 -1.67 22.80
C VAL A 747 -14.54 -2.25 21.51
N ARG A 748 -13.69 -2.87 20.70
CA ARG A 748 -14.07 -3.57 19.46
C ARG A 748 -13.66 -5.03 19.52
N LEU A 749 -14.59 -5.93 19.23
CA LEU A 749 -14.35 -7.34 18.94
C LEU A 749 -14.34 -7.55 17.44
N GLN A 750 -13.43 -8.41 16.95
CA GLN A 750 -13.38 -8.72 15.51
C GLN A 750 -12.93 -10.16 15.32
N LEU A 751 -13.51 -10.84 14.32
CA LEU A 751 -13.14 -12.15 13.84
C LEU A 751 -12.89 -12.07 12.33
N ASN A 752 -11.71 -12.43 11.87
CA ASN A 752 -11.34 -12.50 10.46
C ASN A 752 -11.03 -13.94 10.10
N ALA A 753 -11.51 -14.39 8.94
CA ALA A 753 -11.17 -15.66 8.34
C ALA A 753 -10.68 -15.45 6.90
N THR A 754 -9.48 -15.88 6.59
CA THR A 754 -8.94 -15.96 5.24
C THR A 754 -9.00 -17.38 4.74
N ASN A 755 -9.31 -17.57 3.44
CA ASN A 755 -9.50 -18.87 2.83
C ASN A 755 -10.51 -19.74 3.61
N LEU A 756 -11.72 -19.21 3.83
CA LEU A 756 -12.75 -19.77 4.71
C LEU A 756 -13.07 -21.23 4.40
N PHE A 757 -13.05 -21.64 3.14
CA PHE A 757 -13.37 -23.00 2.70
C PHE A 757 -12.16 -23.93 2.65
N ASN A 758 -10.97 -23.45 3.04
CA ASN A 758 -9.71 -24.21 3.08
C ASN A 758 -9.33 -24.80 1.72
N GLU A 759 -9.40 -23.97 0.68
CA GLU A 759 -8.92 -24.32 -0.66
C GLU A 759 -7.39 -24.43 -0.64
N VAL A 760 -6.85 -25.63 -0.81
CA VAL A 760 -5.40 -25.92 -0.74
C VAL A 760 -5.02 -26.81 -1.90
N GLU A 761 -4.42 -26.23 -2.93
CA GLU A 761 -3.96 -26.92 -4.12
C GLU A 761 -2.44 -26.86 -4.25
N GLN A 762 -1.88 -27.78 -5.03
CA GLN A 762 -0.46 -27.73 -5.36
C GLN A 762 -0.16 -26.49 -6.22
N LEU A 763 0.89 -25.79 -5.87
CA LEU A 763 1.38 -24.59 -6.52
C LEU A 763 2.85 -24.77 -6.89
N CYS A 764 3.16 -24.72 -8.18
CA CYS A 764 4.54 -24.86 -8.65
C CYS A 764 5.06 -23.53 -9.22
N THR A 765 6.32 -23.22 -8.96
CA THR A 765 7.02 -22.05 -9.52
C THR A 765 8.51 -22.36 -9.65
N THR A 766 9.15 -21.89 -10.72
CA THR A 766 10.59 -22.11 -11.00
C THR A 766 11.07 -23.57 -10.85
N GLY A 767 10.17 -24.54 -11.12
CA GLY A 767 10.47 -25.97 -11.03
C GLY A 767 10.37 -26.58 -9.64
N PHE A 768 9.95 -25.84 -8.62
CA PHE A 768 9.60 -26.34 -7.27
C PHE A 768 8.10 -26.25 -7.03
N CYS A 769 7.57 -27.14 -6.19
CA CYS A 769 6.16 -27.16 -5.84
C CYS A 769 5.95 -26.97 -4.34
N TYR A 770 4.90 -26.26 -4.02
CA TYR A 770 4.40 -25.88 -2.70
C TYR A 770 2.91 -26.21 -2.62
N PHE A 771 2.24 -25.84 -1.55
CA PHE A 771 0.79 -25.81 -1.46
C PHE A 771 0.31 -24.40 -1.11
N ASP A 772 -0.89 -24.06 -1.55
CA ASP A 772 -1.55 -22.81 -1.14
C ASP A 772 -1.66 -22.76 0.39
N GLU A 773 -1.69 -21.54 0.92
CA GLU A 773 -1.91 -21.32 2.34
C GLU A 773 -3.34 -21.70 2.74
N GLY A 774 -3.49 -22.55 3.74
CA GLY A 774 -4.76 -23.03 4.25
C GLY A 774 -5.57 -21.94 4.97
N ARG A 775 -6.74 -22.34 5.51
CA ARG A 775 -7.61 -21.43 6.25
C ARG A 775 -6.96 -20.90 7.51
N LYS A 776 -6.97 -19.58 7.67
CA LYS A 776 -6.57 -18.88 8.89
C LYS A 776 -7.77 -18.14 9.51
N VAL A 777 -7.89 -18.23 10.82
CA VAL A 777 -8.89 -17.50 11.61
C VAL A 777 -8.19 -16.74 12.71
N VAL A 778 -8.48 -15.44 12.85
CA VAL A 778 -7.91 -14.56 13.88
C VAL A 778 -9.04 -13.82 14.57
N ALA A 779 -9.15 -13.98 15.89
CA ALA A 779 -10.00 -13.18 16.75
C ALA A 779 -9.17 -12.09 17.40
N SER A 780 -9.68 -10.87 17.45
CA SER A 780 -9.03 -9.74 18.10
C SER A 780 -9.98 -8.98 19.03
N LEU A 781 -9.43 -8.50 20.13
CA LEU A 781 -10.06 -7.55 21.06
C LEU A 781 -9.20 -6.31 21.08
N ARG A 782 -9.74 -5.19 20.65
CA ARG A 782 -9.11 -3.87 20.67
C ARG A 782 -9.82 -2.95 21.64
N TYR A 783 -9.04 -2.20 22.42
CA TYR A 783 -9.54 -1.14 23.27
C TYR A 783 -8.79 0.16 23.00
N ARG A 784 -9.56 1.20 22.67
CA ARG A 784 -9.09 2.57 22.45
C ARG A 784 -9.67 3.48 23.53
N PHE A 785 -8.83 4.22 24.29
CA PHE A 785 -9.25 5.00 25.46
C PHE A 785 -8.57 6.37 25.52
#